data_93fd6bcef96b801d0e34cb7c32c75e66
#
_entry.id   93fd6bcef96b801d0e34cb7c32c75e66
#
_cell.length_a   1.000
_cell.length_b   1.000
_cell.length_c   1.000
_cell.angle_alpha   90.00
_cell.angle_beta   90.00
_cell.angle_gamma   90.00
#
_symmetry.space_group_name_H-M   'P 1'
#
loop_
_entity.id
_entity.type
_entity.pdbx_description
1 polymer ?
#
loop_
_entity_poly.entity_id
_entity_poly.type
_entity_poly.pdbx_seq_one_letter_code
_entity_poly.pdbx_strand_id
1 'polypeptide(L)'
;MPHQKNAVAHVLYGNNTLLAHCVGAGKTFQMIAAGMESKRLGLSQKNLYVVPNHLTEQWGSDFLRLYPGANILVATKKDFEPANRKRFCSRIATGDYDAVIIGHTQFEKIPLSRERQIAMLEDQIADITFSIEEAAHQAGQNYTIKQLEKTKKSLQARMKKLNDQTRKDDVVTFEQLGVDRLFVDESHSFKNLFLYTKMRNVAGISQTDAQKSSDMFMKCRYMDELTGGRGITFATGTPVSNSMTELYTIMRYLQYDTLMRMGMGHFDSWAATFGETVTAIELSPEGTGYRAKTRFARFFNLPELISIFKEAADIQTSDMLNLPVPEAEFINEVLKPSEEQQEMVSAFSERAEEVRAGLVNPTVDNMLKITNDGRKCALDQRLLNELLPDAEKSKVNTCVENAFQVWDEGKADRTTQLIFCDLSTPKGDGTFNVYDDVRNKLVARGIPKEEIAFIHEYNTETKKADLFAKVRAGQVRILMGSTPKLGAGTNVQDRLIALHHLDCPWKPSDLEQQEGRILRQGNQNDKVKIFRYVTENTFDAYMWQILENKQKFISQIMTSKSPVRACEDVDDTALSYAEIKALATGNPYIKEKMDLDVQVSKLKLLKANHTSQIYRLESDIAKNFPVQISALKERIAGMQVDSQVVKSVDLQDNDTFAMTVGNVLYEDKKEAGEALIAACAGLKTVSTGGKVGEYHGFTLSASYNMFSNAFELTIKGKCSYKLEIGKDPVGNMQRIHNTLSSIDRKLTESEQKLETVQQQLATAQEEVKKPFPKEAELNEKIERLSELNALLNMDEKGNETIMADEDIGREGSNTDSRDAVEEKELPETADRIHKPSILERLKQEKAQQNTAEPTVTQKTAKKKHEQEL
;
A
#
# COMPACT_ATOMS: atom_id res chain seq x y z
N MET A 1 -32.62 11.87 -2.43
CA MET A 1 -32.43 11.17 -3.71
C MET A 1 -32.51 9.66 -3.52
N PRO A 2 -32.86 8.84 -4.54
CA PRO A 2 -32.99 7.38 -4.37
C PRO A 2 -31.73 6.72 -3.82
N HIS A 3 -30.54 7.00 -4.38
CA HIS A 3 -29.27 6.45 -3.92
C HIS A 3 -28.98 6.76 -2.43
N GLN A 4 -29.38 7.94 -1.94
CA GLN A 4 -29.22 8.29 -0.53
C GLN A 4 -30.10 7.43 0.38
N LYS A 5 -31.34 7.17 -0.03
CA LYS A 5 -32.24 6.28 0.71
C LYS A 5 -31.72 4.85 0.72
N ASN A 6 -31.23 4.38 -0.43
CA ASN A 6 -30.62 3.04 -0.54
C ASN A 6 -29.38 2.91 0.34
N ALA A 7 -28.51 3.93 0.37
CA ALA A 7 -27.34 3.96 1.25
C ALA A 7 -27.74 3.89 2.74
N VAL A 8 -28.73 4.66 3.14
CA VAL A 8 -29.27 4.59 4.51
C VAL A 8 -29.82 3.20 4.82
N ALA A 9 -30.60 2.61 3.90
CA ALA A 9 -31.11 1.26 4.06
C ALA A 9 -29.98 0.23 4.16
N HIS A 10 -28.93 0.34 3.33
CA HIS A 10 -27.77 -0.53 3.38
C HIS A 10 -27.07 -0.45 4.74
N VAL A 11 -26.91 0.74 5.32
CA VAL A 11 -26.34 0.92 6.67
C VAL A 11 -27.24 0.33 7.76
N LEU A 12 -28.57 0.45 7.64
CA LEU A 12 -29.51 -0.02 8.67
C LEU A 12 -29.69 -1.55 8.68
N TYR A 13 -29.74 -2.16 7.51
CA TYR A 13 -30.04 -3.58 7.35
C TYR A 13 -28.83 -4.45 7.08
N GLY A 14 -27.73 -3.84 6.60
CA GLY A 14 -26.48 -4.52 6.29
C GLY A 14 -25.59 -4.74 7.51
N ASN A 15 -24.39 -5.22 7.22
CA ASN A 15 -23.28 -5.30 8.15
C ASN A 15 -22.49 -3.96 8.14
N ASN A 16 -21.24 -3.99 8.64
CA ASN A 16 -20.35 -2.85 8.47
C ASN A 16 -20.32 -2.40 7.02
N THR A 17 -20.42 -1.10 6.78
CA THR A 17 -20.70 -0.56 5.46
C THR A 17 -19.65 0.45 5.03
N LEU A 18 -19.24 0.38 3.76
CA LEU A 18 -18.51 1.43 3.07
C LEU A 18 -19.45 2.16 2.11
N LEU A 19 -19.64 3.46 2.29
CA LEU A 19 -20.28 4.34 1.32
C LEU A 19 -19.22 4.84 0.33
N ALA A 20 -18.99 4.08 -0.73
CA ALA A 20 -18.04 4.40 -1.80
C ALA A 20 -18.72 5.26 -2.87
N HIS A 21 -19.17 6.44 -2.51
CA HIS A 21 -19.94 7.35 -3.34
C HIS A 21 -19.06 8.48 -3.86
N CYS A 22 -19.21 8.85 -5.13
CA CYS A 22 -18.48 9.95 -5.74
C CYS A 22 -18.60 11.27 -4.96
N VAL A 23 -17.72 12.20 -5.24
CA VAL A 23 -17.78 13.53 -4.64
C VAL A 23 -19.10 14.22 -5.05
N GLY A 24 -19.78 14.86 -4.10
CA GLY A 24 -21.07 15.51 -4.36
C GLY A 24 -22.31 14.63 -4.20
N ALA A 25 -22.20 13.32 -4.01
CA ALA A 25 -23.33 12.39 -3.81
C ALA A 25 -24.09 12.58 -2.48
N GLY A 26 -23.60 13.43 -1.58
CA GLY A 26 -24.23 13.74 -0.30
C GLY A 26 -23.95 12.71 0.81
N LYS A 27 -22.76 12.14 0.85
CA LYS A 27 -22.31 11.18 1.88
C LYS A 27 -22.57 11.66 3.31
N THR A 28 -22.26 12.92 3.61
CA THR A 28 -22.54 13.53 4.93
C THR A 28 -23.98 13.36 5.36
N PHE A 29 -24.94 13.68 4.46
CA PHE A 29 -26.36 13.57 4.76
C PHE A 29 -26.81 12.11 4.89
N GLN A 30 -26.23 11.20 4.13
CA GLN A 30 -26.49 9.75 4.24
C GLN A 30 -26.06 9.23 5.62
N MET A 31 -24.85 9.59 6.07
CA MET A 31 -24.34 9.17 7.38
C MET A 31 -25.16 9.76 8.53
N ILE A 32 -25.53 11.05 8.46
CA ILE A 32 -26.38 11.71 9.45
C ILE A 32 -27.73 11.02 9.54
N ALA A 33 -28.37 10.81 8.38
CA ALA A 33 -29.69 10.16 8.34
C ALA A 33 -29.63 8.70 8.82
N ALA A 34 -28.58 7.94 8.43
CA ALA A 34 -28.41 6.58 8.90
C ALA A 34 -28.23 6.49 10.41
N GLY A 35 -27.46 7.39 11.03
CA GLY A 35 -27.26 7.42 12.46
C GLY A 35 -28.54 7.82 13.23
N MET A 36 -29.25 8.82 12.76
CA MET A 36 -30.53 9.24 13.38
C MET A 36 -31.61 8.15 13.26
N GLU A 37 -31.73 7.50 12.09
CA GLU A 37 -32.65 6.39 11.91
C GLU A 37 -32.23 5.16 12.72
N SER A 38 -30.95 4.90 12.86
CA SER A 38 -30.45 3.82 13.73
C SER A 38 -30.87 4.04 15.19
N LYS A 39 -30.75 5.30 15.69
CA LYS A 39 -31.18 5.65 17.04
C LYS A 39 -32.71 5.57 17.17
N ARG A 40 -33.44 6.09 16.19
CA ARG A 40 -34.92 6.04 16.17
C ARG A 40 -35.46 4.60 16.20
N LEU A 41 -34.77 3.68 15.51
CA LEU A 41 -35.14 2.26 15.45
C LEU A 41 -34.62 1.46 16.64
N GLY A 42 -33.86 2.06 17.56
CA GLY A 42 -33.24 1.37 18.67
C GLY A 42 -32.06 0.47 18.30
N LEU A 43 -31.51 0.64 17.10
CA LEU A 43 -30.33 -0.11 16.61
C LEU A 43 -29.01 0.47 17.14
N SER A 44 -29.02 1.68 17.64
CA SER A 44 -27.90 2.33 18.33
C SER A 44 -28.40 3.25 19.42
N GLN A 45 -27.56 3.44 20.43
CA GLN A 45 -27.81 4.39 21.52
C GLN A 45 -26.94 5.63 21.39
N LYS A 46 -25.69 5.44 20.96
CA LYS A 46 -24.70 6.52 20.92
C LYS A 46 -23.88 6.49 19.63
N ASN A 47 -24.17 7.42 18.73
CA ASN A 47 -23.50 7.56 17.45
C ASN A 47 -22.28 8.48 17.56
N LEU A 48 -21.11 8.02 17.09
CA LEU A 48 -19.88 8.80 16.99
C LEU A 48 -19.53 9.04 15.53
N TYR A 49 -19.34 10.30 15.15
CA TYR A 49 -18.93 10.72 13.81
C TYR A 49 -17.49 11.23 13.86
N VAL A 50 -16.60 10.54 13.16
CA VAL A 50 -15.17 10.86 13.03
C VAL A 50 -14.94 11.46 11.66
N VAL A 51 -14.61 12.75 11.63
CA VAL A 51 -14.58 13.55 10.42
C VAL A 51 -13.24 14.27 10.26
N PRO A 52 -12.85 14.76 9.08
CA PRO A 52 -11.68 15.60 8.95
C PRO A 52 -11.73 16.80 9.90
N ASN A 53 -10.60 17.12 10.55
CA ASN A 53 -10.56 18.11 11.64
C ASN A 53 -11.14 19.49 11.30
N HIS A 54 -11.02 19.89 10.04
CA HIS A 54 -11.51 21.18 9.55
C HIS A 54 -13.01 21.17 9.20
N LEU A 55 -13.65 20.00 9.22
CA LEU A 55 -15.06 19.84 8.88
C LEU A 55 -15.98 19.67 10.09
N THR A 56 -15.44 19.61 11.32
CA THR A 56 -16.24 19.34 12.53
C THR A 56 -17.39 20.33 12.72
N GLU A 57 -17.13 21.63 12.57
CA GLU A 57 -18.16 22.68 12.69
C GLU A 57 -19.19 22.64 11.55
N GLN A 58 -18.72 22.41 10.32
CA GLN A 58 -19.60 22.22 9.16
C GLN A 58 -20.53 21.03 9.35
N TRP A 59 -20.00 19.89 9.81
CA TRP A 59 -20.79 18.70 10.12
C TRP A 59 -21.87 18.99 11.17
N GLY A 60 -21.55 19.74 12.22
CA GLY A 60 -22.51 20.19 13.22
C GLY A 60 -23.62 21.04 12.62
N SER A 61 -23.25 21.97 11.75
CA SER A 61 -24.21 22.83 11.03
C SER A 61 -25.12 22.03 10.08
N ASP A 62 -24.55 21.12 9.29
CA ASP A 62 -25.29 20.24 8.37
C ASP A 62 -26.22 19.30 9.15
N PHE A 63 -25.77 18.82 10.32
CA PHE A 63 -26.58 17.99 11.22
C PHE A 63 -27.84 18.73 11.70
N LEU A 64 -27.67 19.94 12.24
CA LEU A 64 -28.77 20.74 12.72
C LEU A 64 -29.68 21.26 11.59
N ARG A 65 -29.15 21.39 10.37
CA ARG A 65 -29.95 21.72 9.19
C ARG A 65 -30.91 20.58 8.83
N LEU A 66 -30.48 19.31 8.97
CA LEU A 66 -31.33 18.15 8.70
C LEU A 66 -32.25 17.81 9.88
N TYR A 67 -31.73 17.92 11.08
CA TYR A 67 -32.41 17.59 12.34
C TYR A 67 -32.31 18.74 13.34
N PRO A 68 -33.13 19.80 13.22
CA PRO A 68 -33.03 21.03 14.04
C PRO A 68 -33.16 20.77 15.55
N GLY A 69 -33.87 19.72 15.95
CA GLY A 69 -34.10 19.34 17.33
C GLY A 69 -33.08 18.34 17.90
N ALA A 70 -32.04 17.97 17.15
CA ALA A 70 -31.07 16.98 17.58
C ALA A 70 -30.17 17.54 18.68
N ASN A 71 -29.89 16.71 19.71
CA ASN A 71 -28.91 16.98 20.75
C ASN A 71 -27.53 16.51 20.31
N ILE A 72 -26.71 17.41 19.79
CA ILE A 72 -25.39 17.07 19.27
C ILE A 72 -24.25 17.64 20.13
N LEU A 73 -23.14 16.90 20.21
CA LEU A 73 -21.90 17.33 20.83
C LEU A 73 -20.80 17.46 19.76
N VAL A 74 -20.36 18.68 19.48
CA VAL A 74 -19.29 18.95 18.50
C VAL A 74 -18.00 19.29 19.24
N ALA A 75 -16.93 18.54 18.94
CA ALA A 75 -15.63 18.75 19.57
C ALA A 75 -14.88 19.91 18.97
N THR A 76 -14.29 20.73 19.82
CA THR A 76 -13.38 21.81 19.44
C THR A 76 -11.93 21.40 19.72
N LYS A 77 -10.95 22.19 19.20
CA LYS A 77 -9.53 21.95 19.51
C LYS A 77 -9.24 22.04 21.02
N LYS A 78 -9.90 22.96 21.72
CA LYS A 78 -9.75 23.18 23.18
C LYS A 78 -10.21 21.98 24.01
N ASP A 79 -11.24 21.26 23.55
CA ASP A 79 -11.78 20.11 24.30
C ASP A 79 -10.77 18.94 24.37
N PHE A 80 -9.83 18.86 23.42
CA PHE A 80 -8.79 17.82 23.36
C PHE A 80 -7.41 18.28 23.83
N GLU A 81 -7.30 19.45 24.44
CA GLU A 81 -6.12 19.82 25.23
C GLU A 81 -6.02 18.92 26.46
N PRO A 82 -4.81 18.64 26.98
CA PRO A 82 -4.61 17.71 28.09
C PRO A 82 -5.50 17.97 29.31
N ALA A 83 -5.72 19.24 29.65
CA ALA A 83 -6.55 19.64 30.79
C ALA A 83 -8.05 19.39 30.61
N ASN A 84 -8.56 19.45 29.38
CA ASN A 84 -9.99 19.40 29.07
C ASN A 84 -10.46 18.04 28.57
N ARG A 85 -9.55 17.22 28.02
CA ARG A 85 -9.87 15.95 27.35
C ARG A 85 -10.65 14.98 28.23
N LYS A 86 -10.22 14.81 29.49
CA LYS A 86 -10.92 13.95 30.46
C LYS A 86 -12.38 14.41 30.64
N ARG A 87 -12.58 15.70 30.84
CA ARG A 87 -13.92 16.30 31.01
C ARG A 87 -14.78 16.08 29.77
N PHE A 88 -14.22 16.27 28.58
CA PHE A 88 -14.95 16.09 27.33
C PHE A 88 -15.32 14.61 27.11
N CYS A 89 -14.40 13.68 27.30
CA CYS A 89 -14.68 12.24 27.21
C CYS A 89 -15.71 11.80 28.26
N SER A 90 -15.65 12.34 29.48
CA SER A 90 -16.68 12.07 30.50
C SER A 90 -18.07 12.59 30.10
N ARG A 91 -18.16 13.75 29.43
CA ARG A 91 -19.43 14.25 28.86
C ARG A 91 -19.98 13.29 27.80
N ILE A 92 -19.11 12.73 26.93
CA ILE A 92 -19.53 11.73 25.96
C ILE A 92 -20.07 10.49 26.68
N ALA A 93 -19.33 9.99 27.69
CA ALA A 93 -19.71 8.78 28.42
C ALA A 93 -21.07 8.91 29.12
N THR A 94 -21.32 10.03 29.79
CA THR A 94 -22.50 10.23 30.65
C THR A 94 -23.67 10.96 29.97
N GLY A 95 -23.43 11.64 28.84
CA GLY A 95 -24.43 12.41 28.15
C GLY A 95 -25.25 11.56 27.18
N ASP A 96 -26.54 11.90 27.03
CA ASP A 96 -27.42 11.36 26.00
C ASP A 96 -27.43 12.29 24.79
N TYR A 97 -26.53 12.00 23.84
CA TYR A 97 -26.41 12.74 22.61
C TYR A 97 -26.95 11.92 21.43
N ASP A 98 -27.59 12.58 20.48
CA ASP A 98 -27.98 11.97 19.20
C ASP A 98 -26.75 11.74 18.31
N ALA A 99 -25.78 12.66 18.44
CA ALA A 99 -24.51 12.55 17.73
C ALA A 99 -23.38 13.19 18.52
N VAL A 100 -22.22 12.54 18.49
CA VAL A 100 -20.95 13.12 18.92
C VAL A 100 -20.06 13.26 17.68
N ILE A 101 -19.62 14.47 17.38
CA ILE A 101 -18.81 14.79 16.19
C ILE A 101 -17.41 15.18 16.63
N ILE A 102 -16.40 14.41 16.20
CA ILE A 102 -15.00 14.64 16.56
C ILE A 102 -14.10 14.58 15.32
N GLY A 103 -12.95 15.25 15.38
CA GLY A 103 -11.97 15.22 14.30
C GLY A 103 -11.08 13.95 14.34
N HIS A 104 -10.52 13.57 13.19
CA HIS A 104 -9.61 12.42 13.05
C HIS A 104 -8.50 12.40 14.11
N THR A 105 -7.79 13.54 14.30
CA THR A 105 -6.71 13.63 15.29
C THR A 105 -7.20 13.67 16.74
N GLN A 106 -8.45 14.02 16.96
CA GLN A 106 -9.09 13.98 18.26
C GLN A 106 -9.47 12.55 18.63
N PHE A 107 -9.99 11.80 17.66
CA PHE A 107 -10.32 10.38 17.80
C PHE A 107 -9.09 9.54 18.19
N GLU A 108 -7.93 9.79 17.56
CA GLU A 108 -6.67 9.13 17.88
C GLU A 108 -6.22 9.36 19.34
N LYS A 109 -6.60 10.49 19.94
CA LYS A 109 -6.26 10.82 21.34
C LYS A 109 -7.12 10.11 22.38
N ILE A 110 -8.16 9.40 22.01
CA ILE A 110 -8.99 8.59 22.91
C ILE A 110 -8.44 7.17 22.89
N PRO A 111 -7.76 6.70 23.95
CA PRO A 111 -7.14 5.38 23.95
C PRO A 111 -8.17 4.27 24.17
N LEU A 112 -7.85 3.07 23.72
CA LEU A 112 -8.46 1.84 24.20
C LEU A 112 -7.90 1.45 25.57
N SER A 113 -8.59 0.56 26.28
CA SER A 113 -8.11 -0.01 27.53
C SER A 113 -6.72 -0.64 27.33
N ARG A 114 -5.91 -0.61 28.40
CA ARG A 114 -4.54 -1.13 28.37
C ARG A 114 -4.53 -2.63 28.08
N GLU A 115 -5.43 -3.36 28.71
CA GLU A 115 -5.59 -4.79 28.59
C GLU A 115 -5.83 -5.18 27.12
N ARG A 116 -6.71 -4.44 26.45
CA ARG A 116 -7.04 -4.66 25.04
C ARG A 116 -5.88 -4.32 24.11
N GLN A 117 -5.15 -3.25 24.41
CA GLN A 117 -3.96 -2.89 23.63
C GLN A 117 -2.86 -3.95 23.77
N ILE A 118 -2.69 -4.52 24.96
CA ILE A 118 -1.72 -5.60 25.22
C ILE A 118 -2.13 -6.88 24.49
N ALA A 119 -3.38 -7.34 24.65
CA ALA A 119 -3.88 -8.53 24.00
C ALA A 119 -3.68 -8.48 22.47
N MET A 120 -3.98 -7.33 21.86
CA MET A 120 -3.79 -7.16 20.43
C MET A 120 -2.31 -7.13 20.01
N LEU A 121 -1.41 -6.60 20.83
CA LEU A 121 0.02 -6.67 20.56
C LEU A 121 0.54 -8.11 20.71
N GLU A 122 -0.01 -8.88 21.63
CA GLU A 122 0.29 -10.30 21.79
C GLU A 122 -0.13 -11.11 20.57
N ASP A 123 -1.35 -10.89 20.05
CA ASP A 123 -1.83 -11.51 18.82
C ASP A 123 -0.91 -11.15 17.63
N GLN A 124 -0.55 -9.87 17.47
CA GLN A 124 0.37 -9.44 16.42
C GLN A 124 1.76 -10.07 16.55
N ILE A 125 2.27 -10.22 17.75
CA ILE A 125 3.56 -10.90 18.03
C ILE A 125 3.46 -12.39 17.72
N ALA A 126 2.34 -13.04 18.02
CA ALA A 126 2.09 -14.43 17.68
C ALA A 126 2.06 -14.64 16.15
N ASP A 127 1.33 -13.79 15.41
CA ASP A 127 1.27 -13.81 13.94
C ASP A 127 2.64 -13.66 13.30
N ILE A 128 3.43 -12.70 13.78
CA ILE A 128 4.81 -12.50 13.28
C ILE A 128 5.69 -13.69 13.63
N THR A 129 5.52 -14.27 14.80
CA THR A 129 6.32 -15.43 15.23
C THR A 129 6.04 -16.62 14.33
N PHE A 130 4.75 -16.88 14.05
CA PHE A 130 4.34 -17.90 13.10
C PHE A 130 4.93 -17.65 11.70
N SER A 131 4.88 -16.40 11.22
CA SER A 131 5.45 -16.02 9.93
C SER A 131 6.98 -16.20 9.86
N ILE A 132 7.69 -15.99 10.97
CA ILE A 132 9.13 -16.23 11.08
C ILE A 132 9.43 -17.74 11.01
N GLU A 133 8.69 -18.55 11.74
CA GLU A 133 8.84 -20.02 11.75
C GLU A 133 8.59 -20.60 10.36
N GLU A 134 7.52 -20.16 9.70
CA GLU A 134 7.22 -20.59 8.34
C GLU A 134 8.27 -20.15 7.32
N ALA A 135 8.79 -18.91 7.44
CA ALA A 135 9.88 -18.42 6.59
C ALA A 135 11.21 -19.14 6.83
N ALA A 136 11.47 -19.61 8.04
CA ALA A 136 12.67 -20.37 8.38
C ALA A 136 12.72 -21.74 7.72
N HIS A 137 11.56 -22.32 7.38
CA HIS A 137 11.47 -23.57 6.64
C HIS A 137 11.69 -23.41 5.11
N GLN A 138 11.76 -22.17 4.61
CA GLN A 138 11.99 -21.87 3.19
C GLN A 138 13.43 -21.39 2.97
N ALA A 139 14.17 -22.07 2.10
CA ALA A 139 15.56 -21.69 1.79
C ALA A 139 15.62 -20.30 1.10
N GLY A 140 16.54 -19.45 1.54
CA GLY A 140 16.83 -18.15 0.92
C GLY A 140 16.11 -16.93 1.51
N GLN A 141 15.34 -17.06 2.59
CA GLN A 141 14.55 -15.97 3.18
C GLN A 141 15.21 -15.22 4.36
N ASN A 142 16.53 -15.33 4.54
CA ASN A 142 17.25 -14.73 5.66
C ASN A 142 17.03 -13.21 5.84
N TYR A 143 16.83 -12.47 4.74
CA TYR A 143 16.56 -11.03 4.81
C TYR A 143 15.14 -10.75 5.36
N THR A 144 14.15 -11.50 4.89
CA THR A 144 12.75 -11.39 5.34
C THR A 144 12.63 -11.72 6.83
N ILE A 145 13.31 -12.79 7.28
CA ILE A 145 13.37 -13.20 8.68
C ILE A 145 13.94 -12.07 9.56
N LYS A 146 15.06 -11.47 9.19
CA LYS A 146 15.65 -10.34 9.93
C LYS A 146 14.72 -9.14 10.04
N GLN A 147 13.97 -8.85 9.00
CA GLN A 147 12.99 -7.76 9.00
C GLN A 147 11.79 -8.06 9.90
N LEU A 148 11.27 -9.29 9.86
CA LEU A 148 10.17 -9.74 10.74
C LEU A 148 10.62 -9.72 12.21
N GLU A 149 11.85 -10.19 12.51
CA GLU A 149 12.42 -10.11 13.86
C GLU A 149 12.57 -8.67 14.35
N LYS A 150 12.98 -7.73 13.48
CA LYS A 150 13.05 -6.31 13.82
C LYS A 150 11.67 -5.76 14.19
N THR A 151 10.64 -6.14 13.42
CA THR A 151 9.25 -5.74 13.70
C THR A 151 8.76 -6.35 15.01
N LYS A 152 9.00 -7.65 15.25
CA LYS A 152 8.69 -8.33 16.50
C LYS A 152 9.32 -7.62 17.70
N LYS A 153 10.61 -7.27 17.63
CA LYS A 153 11.31 -6.52 18.68
C LYS A 153 10.68 -5.15 18.93
N SER A 154 10.24 -4.46 17.86
CA SER A 154 9.55 -3.17 17.98
C SER A 154 8.20 -3.29 18.71
N LEU A 155 7.40 -4.32 18.38
CA LEU A 155 6.11 -4.59 19.06
C LEU A 155 6.34 -5.00 20.52
N GLN A 156 7.33 -5.84 20.81
CA GLN A 156 7.70 -6.22 22.16
C GLN A 156 8.15 -5.00 23.00
N ALA A 157 8.92 -4.09 22.41
CA ALA A 157 9.32 -2.85 23.08
C ALA A 157 8.11 -1.95 23.37
N ARG A 158 7.14 -1.87 22.45
CA ARG A 158 5.88 -1.15 22.62
C ARG A 158 5.03 -1.77 23.73
N MET A 159 4.91 -3.09 23.76
CA MET A 159 4.21 -3.83 24.80
C MET A 159 4.88 -3.63 26.16
N LYS A 160 6.22 -3.70 26.23
CA LYS A 160 6.97 -3.43 27.46
C LYS A 160 6.72 -2.01 27.95
N LYS A 161 6.77 -1.01 27.06
CA LYS A 161 6.46 0.39 27.40
C LYS A 161 5.05 0.55 27.96
N LEU A 162 4.05 -0.14 27.41
CA LEU A 162 2.68 -0.15 27.96
C LEU A 162 2.63 -0.82 29.34
N ASN A 163 3.41 -1.89 29.56
CA ASN A 163 3.49 -2.58 30.82
C ASN A 163 4.22 -1.77 31.91
N ASP A 164 5.27 -1.03 31.53
CA ASP A 164 6.09 -0.21 32.46
C ASP A 164 5.43 1.14 32.83
N GLN A 165 4.42 1.58 32.08
CA GLN A 165 3.66 2.79 32.38
C GLN A 165 2.78 2.57 33.64
N THR A 166 3.36 2.69 34.81
CA THR A 166 2.67 2.66 36.14
C THR A 166 1.88 3.93 36.42
N ARG A 167 2.10 5.02 35.70
CA ARG A 167 1.31 6.26 35.80
C ARG A 167 0.05 6.14 34.96
N LYS A 168 -1.03 5.94 35.65
CA LYS A 168 -2.39 6.08 35.15
C LYS A 168 -2.57 7.51 34.61
N ASP A 169 -2.52 7.68 33.32
CA ASP A 169 -3.35 8.71 32.72
C ASP A 169 -4.79 8.23 32.94
N ASP A 170 -5.46 8.87 33.88
CA ASP A 170 -6.86 8.65 34.25
C ASP A 170 -7.76 9.23 33.18
N VAL A 171 -7.60 8.69 31.95
CA VAL A 171 -8.34 9.09 30.76
C VAL A 171 -9.46 8.08 30.53
N VAL A 172 -10.65 8.57 30.26
CA VAL A 172 -11.78 7.72 29.82
C VAL A 172 -11.38 7.01 28.53
N THR A 173 -11.45 5.68 28.53
CA THR A 173 -11.13 4.86 27.37
C THR A 173 -12.27 4.84 26.35
N PHE A 174 -11.99 4.39 25.13
CA PHE A 174 -12.99 4.34 24.06
C PHE A 174 -14.18 3.44 24.46
N GLU A 175 -13.91 2.31 25.10
CA GLU A 175 -14.94 1.38 25.59
C GLU A 175 -15.89 2.06 26.61
N GLN A 176 -15.32 2.92 27.47
CA GLN A 176 -16.10 3.64 28.49
C GLN A 176 -16.97 4.76 27.93
N LEU A 177 -16.75 5.17 26.67
CA LEU A 177 -17.61 6.17 26.02
C LEU A 177 -19.03 5.64 25.78
N GLY A 178 -19.19 4.32 25.69
CA GLY A 178 -20.47 3.68 25.38
C GLY A 178 -20.94 3.91 23.96
N VAL A 179 -20.01 4.12 23.02
CA VAL A 179 -20.28 4.24 21.57
C VAL A 179 -20.60 2.86 21.03
N ASP A 180 -21.74 2.73 20.38
CA ASP A 180 -22.21 1.51 19.74
C ASP A 180 -22.40 1.65 18.22
N ARG A 181 -22.16 2.85 17.66
CA ARG A 181 -22.11 3.08 16.22
C ARG A 181 -21.07 4.13 15.85
N LEU A 182 -20.18 3.75 14.92
CA LEU A 182 -19.05 4.55 14.46
C LEU A 182 -19.22 4.91 12.99
N PHE A 183 -19.24 6.18 12.69
CA PHE A 183 -19.22 6.73 11.34
C PHE A 183 -17.89 7.42 11.08
N VAL A 184 -17.22 7.10 9.97
CA VAL A 184 -15.92 7.68 9.62
C VAL A 184 -15.97 8.28 8.23
N ASP A 185 -15.90 9.60 8.15
CA ASP A 185 -15.82 10.31 6.87
C ASP A 185 -14.38 10.42 6.38
N GLU A 186 -14.19 10.45 5.07
CA GLU A 186 -12.90 10.43 4.37
C GLU A 186 -11.98 9.30 4.90
N SER A 187 -12.54 8.10 4.95
CA SER A 187 -11.91 6.90 5.52
C SER A 187 -10.62 6.49 4.80
N HIS A 188 -10.39 6.95 3.55
CA HIS A 188 -9.13 6.77 2.83
C HIS A 188 -7.91 7.34 3.60
N SER A 189 -8.14 8.23 4.57
CA SER A 189 -7.10 8.74 5.46
C SER A 189 -6.48 7.67 6.36
N PHE A 190 -7.11 6.52 6.53
CA PHE A 190 -6.69 5.40 7.38
C PHE A 190 -6.15 4.20 6.58
N LYS A 191 -5.87 4.35 5.29
CA LYS A 191 -5.43 3.27 4.41
C LYS A 191 -4.04 2.69 4.72
N ASN A 192 -3.18 3.44 5.42
CA ASN A 192 -1.82 3.01 5.78
C ASN A 192 -1.83 2.10 7.02
N LEU A 193 -2.65 1.06 7.01
CA LEU A 193 -2.66 0.02 8.03
C LEU A 193 -1.51 -0.95 7.76
N PHE A 194 -0.77 -1.33 8.80
CA PHE A 194 0.33 -2.27 8.67
C PHE A 194 -0.14 -3.64 8.15
N LEU A 195 0.58 -4.16 7.16
CA LEU A 195 0.36 -5.48 6.58
C LEU A 195 1.50 -6.42 7.00
N TYR A 196 1.16 -7.53 7.65
CA TYR A 196 2.09 -8.62 7.90
C TYR A 196 2.18 -9.45 6.63
N THR A 197 3.35 -9.47 6.00
CA THR A 197 3.57 -10.17 4.75
C THR A 197 5.01 -10.65 4.61
N LYS A 198 5.19 -11.81 4.03
CA LYS A 198 6.49 -12.34 3.59
C LYS A 198 7.00 -11.60 2.34
N MET A 199 6.10 -10.91 1.63
CA MET A 199 6.39 -10.16 0.40
C MET A 199 6.94 -8.76 0.65
N ARG A 200 7.80 -8.58 1.67
CA ARG A 200 8.33 -7.26 2.06
C ARG A 200 9.20 -6.58 1.02
N ASN A 201 9.81 -7.35 0.13
CA ASN A 201 10.60 -6.82 -0.99
C ASN A 201 9.76 -6.61 -2.27
N VAL A 202 8.44 -6.77 -2.16
CA VAL A 202 7.49 -6.59 -3.26
C VAL A 202 7.01 -5.15 -3.26
N ALA A 203 7.22 -4.43 -4.37
CA ALA A 203 6.71 -3.08 -4.54
C ALA A 203 5.17 -3.11 -4.74
N GLY A 204 4.49 -1.99 -4.45
CA GLY A 204 3.02 -1.90 -4.49
C GLY A 204 2.33 -2.33 -3.19
N ILE A 205 3.06 -2.87 -2.21
CA ILE A 205 2.54 -3.22 -0.90
C ILE A 205 2.96 -2.14 0.09
N SER A 206 1.99 -1.46 0.72
CA SER A 206 2.27 -0.47 1.74
C SER A 206 2.90 -1.13 2.97
N GLN A 207 4.11 -0.72 3.31
CA GLN A 207 4.83 -1.21 4.51
C GLN A 207 4.83 -0.17 5.63
N THR A 208 4.09 0.92 5.47
CA THR A 208 4.02 1.98 6.47
C THR A 208 3.01 1.61 7.56
N ASP A 209 3.43 1.72 8.81
CA ASP A 209 2.55 1.61 9.99
C ASP A 209 2.21 3.03 10.46
N ALA A 210 1.06 3.53 10.03
CA ALA A 210 0.54 4.77 10.57
C ALA A 210 -0.19 4.48 11.89
N GLN A 211 0.28 5.07 12.98
CA GLN A 211 -0.29 4.87 14.32
C GLN A 211 -1.81 5.12 14.33
N LYS A 212 -2.29 6.14 13.62
CA LYS A 212 -3.73 6.43 13.48
C LYS A 212 -4.51 5.29 12.82
N SER A 213 -3.92 4.59 11.85
CA SER A 213 -4.58 3.46 11.16
C SER A 213 -4.63 2.23 12.05
N SER A 214 -3.55 1.95 12.78
CA SER A 214 -3.50 0.86 13.77
C SER A 214 -4.47 1.12 14.92
N ASP A 215 -4.59 2.36 15.41
CA ASP A 215 -5.56 2.76 16.45
C ASP A 215 -7.01 2.62 15.94
N MET A 216 -7.30 3.09 14.73
CA MET A 216 -8.61 2.90 14.09
C MET A 216 -8.95 1.41 13.95
N PHE A 217 -8.01 0.58 13.53
CA PHE A 217 -8.24 -0.85 13.39
C PHE A 217 -8.59 -1.52 14.71
N MET A 218 -7.86 -1.19 15.79
CA MET A 218 -8.17 -1.69 17.13
C MET A 218 -9.59 -1.33 17.59
N LYS A 219 -10.00 -0.08 17.34
CA LYS A 219 -11.35 0.39 17.66
C LYS A 219 -12.42 -0.28 16.80
N CYS A 220 -12.14 -0.52 15.54
CA CYS A 220 -13.04 -1.28 14.65
C CYS A 220 -13.20 -2.73 15.15
N ARG A 221 -12.13 -3.40 15.58
CA ARG A 221 -12.25 -4.75 16.17
C ARG A 221 -13.09 -4.76 17.44
N TYR A 222 -12.91 -3.76 18.31
CA TYR A 222 -13.79 -3.61 19.47
C TYR A 222 -15.26 -3.41 19.08
N MET A 223 -15.52 -2.56 18.07
CA MET A 223 -16.88 -2.32 17.58
C MET A 223 -17.50 -3.59 16.99
N ASP A 224 -16.73 -4.40 16.29
CA ASP A 224 -17.19 -5.69 15.74
C ASP A 224 -17.60 -6.67 16.86
N GLU A 225 -16.78 -6.78 17.91
CA GLU A 225 -17.10 -7.59 19.08
C GLU A 225 -18.38 -7.10 19.79
N LEU A 226 -18.54 -5.78 19.91
CA LEU A 226 -19.69 -5.18 20.59
C LEU A 226 -20.99 -5.34 19.79
N THR A 227 -20.92 -5.21 18.45
CA THR A 227 -22.11 -5.06 17.58
C THR A 227 -22.38 -6.24 16.66
N GLY A 228 -21.52 -7.27 16.69
CA GLY A 228 -21.60 -8.41 15.76
C GLY A 228 -21.38 -8.00 14.30
N GLY A 229 -20.47 -7.05 14.05
CA GLY A 229 -20.09 -6.62 12.69
C GLY A 229 -21.07 -5.65 12.01
N ARG A 230 -21.84 -4.87 12.79
CA ARG A 230 -22.87 -3.93 12.29
C ARG A 230 -22.68 -2.49 12.77
N GLY A 231 -21.61 -2.22 13.49
CA GLY A 231 -21.40 -0.94 14.18
C GLY A 231 -20.61 0.09 13.40
N ILE A 232 -20.06 -0.22 12.22
CA ILE A 232 -19.08 0.63 11.54
C ILE A 232 -19.62 1.05 10.17
N THR A 233 -19.55 2.36 9.90
CA THR A 233 -19.85 2.92 8.58
C THR A 233 -18.71 3.84 8.15
N PHE A 234 -18.01 3.46 7.09
CA PHE A 234 -16.99 4.27 6.45
C PHE A 234 -17.58 5.00 5.23
N ALA A 235 -17.07 6.19 4.94
CA ALA A 235 -17.43 6.92 3.74
C ALA A 235 -16.18 7.49 3.06
N THR A 236 -16.10 7.35 1.74
CA THR A 236 -15.06 7.98 0.92
C THR A 236 -15.51 8.07 -0.54
N GLY A 237 -15.05 9.10 -1.25
CA GLY A 237 -15.20 9.19 -2.71
C GLY A 237 -14.22 8.31 -3.47
N THR A 238 -13.11 7.95 -2.82
CA THR A 238 -11.96 7.27 -3.45
C THR A 238 -11.52 6.07 -2.62
N PRO A 239 -12.28 4.96 -2.66
CA PRO A 239 -11.95 3.76 -1.89
C PRO A 239 -10.60 3.14 -2.31
N VAL A 240 -10.29 3.20 -3.61
CA VAL A 240 -8.98 2.85 -4.17
C VAL A 240 -8.37 4.11 -4.74
N SER A 241 -7.25 4.55 -4.19
CA SER A 241 -6.60 5.80 -4.61
C SER A 241 -5.25 5.57 -5.29
N ASN A 242 -4.61 4.44 -5.06
CA ASN A 242 -3.27 4.17 -5.57
C ASN A 242 -3.06 2.70 -5.97
N SER A 243 -3.43 1.75 -5.14
CA SER A 243 -3.23 0.31 -5.37
C SER A 243 -4.43 -0.51 -4.93
N MET A 244 -4.65 -1.63 -5.61
CA MET A 244 -5.69 -2.61 -5.25
C MET A 244 -5.49 -3.22 -3.86
N THR A 245 -4.28 -3.19 -3.31
CA THR A 245 -4.03 -3.62 -1.92
C THR A 245 -4.80 -2.79 -0.90
N GLU A 246 -5.24 -1.58 -1.28
CA GLU A 246 -6.10 -0.74 -0.44
C GLU A 246 -7.46 -1.38 -0.19
N LEU A 247 -7.98 -2.21 -1.13
CA LEU A 247 -9.21 -2.99 -0.92
C LEU A 247 -9.06 -3.97 0.25
N TYR A 248 -7.94 -4.69 0.32
CA TYR A 248 -7.66 -5.58 1.45
C TYR A 248 -7.67 -4.83 2.78
N THR A 249 -7.08 -3.64 2.81
CA THR A 249 -7.08 -2.80 4.01
C THR A 249 -8.51 -2.42 4.43
N ILE A 250 -9.36 -2.04 3.48
CA ILE A 250 -10.78 -1.73 3.77
C ILE A 250 -11.52 -2.99 4.25
N MET A 251 -11.30 -4.13 3.59
CA MET A 251 -11.89 -5.41 4.00
C MET A 251 -11.46 -5.81 5.42
N ARG A 252 -10.21 -5.52 5.82
CA ARG A 252 -9.75 -5.73 7.20
C ARG A 252 -10.50 -4.89 8.22
N TYR A 253 -10.89 -3.67 7.87
CA TYR A 253 -11.69 -2.82 8.75
C TYR A 253 -13.14 -3.27 8.86
N LEU A 254 -13.75 -3.67 7.75
CA LEU A 254 -15.21 -3.84 7.65
C LEU A 254 -15.66 -5.29 7.53
N GLN A 255 -14.81 -6.20 7.05
CA GLN A 255 -15.13 -7.60 6.74
C GLN A 255 -14.10 -8.56 7.38
N TYR A 256 -13.54 -8.21 8.54
CA TYR A 256 -12.48 -9.00 9.17
C TYR A 256 -12.90 -10.45 9.40
N ASP A 257 -14.08 -10.68 9.96
CA ASP A 257 -14.57 -12.03 10.25
C ASP A 257 -14.88 -12.83 8.98
N THR A 258 -15.27 -12.16 7.89
CA THR A 258 -15.42 -12.78 6.56
C THR A 258 -14.06 -13.20 6.01
N LEU A 259 -13.04 -12.34 6.10
CA LEU A 259 -11.67 -12.69 5.71
C LEU A 259 -11.15 -13.90 6.52
N MET A 260 -11.37 -13.92 7.83
CA MET A 260 -10.94 -15.02 8.69
C MET A 260 -11.65 -16.34 8.32
N ARG A 261 -12.96 -16.32 8.11
CA ARG A 261 -13.75 -17.49 7.68
C ARG A 261 -13.31 -18.05 6.32
N MET A 262 -12.86 -17.17 5.41
CA MET A 262 -12.38 -17.55 4.08
C MET A 262 -10.88 -17.94 4.07
N GLY A 263 -10.21 -17.94 5.22
CA GLY A 263 -8.77 -18.21 5.32
C GLY A 263 -7.87 -17.11 4.73
N MET A 264 -8.42 -15.92 4.51
CA MET A 264 -7.75 -14.76 3.91
C MET A 264 -7.43 -13.65 4.94
N GLY A 265 -7.41 -13.99 6.22
CA GLY A 265 -7.09 -13.05 7.30
C GLY A 265 -5.67 -12.50 7.22
N HIS A 266 -4.73 -13.27 6.68
CA HIS A 266 -3.37 -12.82 6.38
C HIS A 266 -3.28 -12.29 4.94
N PHE A 267 -2.53 -11.21 4.76
CA PHE A 267 -2.35 -10.59 3.44
C PHE A 267 -1.82 -11.57 2.40
N ASP A 268 -0.87 -12.43 2.78
CA ASP A 268 -0.26 -13.38 1.85
C ASP A 268 -1.27 -14.39 1.28
N SER A 269 -2.25 -14.82 2.08
CA SER A 269 -3.34 -15.70 1.62
C SER A 269 -4.30 -14.97 0.68
N TRP A 270 -4.67 -13.72 0.99
CA TRP A 270 -5.48 -12.88 0.12
C TRP A 270 -4.75 -12.59 -1.19
N ALA A 271 -3.47 -12.25 -1.09
CA ALA A 271 -2.61 -11.97 -2.23
C ALA A 271 -2.43 -13.19 -3.14
N ALA A 272 -2.30 -14.38 -2.57
CA ALA A 272 -2.21 -15.63 -3.35
C ALA A 272 -3.52 -15.94 -4.10
N THR A 273 -4.66 -15.48 -3.59
CA THR A 273 -5.98 -15.72 -4.20
C THR A 273 -6.30 -14.70 -5.29
N PHE A 274 -5.94 -13.45 -5.10
CA PHE A 274 -6.38 -12.34 -5.94
C PHE A 274 -5.26 -11.62 -6.67
N GLY A 275 -3.99 -11.92 -6.42
CA GLY A 275 -2.89 -11.20 -7.00
C GLY A 275 -1.71 -12.07 -7.41
N GLU A 276 -0.94 -11.54 -8.33
CA GLU A 276 0.32 -12.13 -8.78
C GLU A 276 1.44 -11.13 -8.59
N THR A 277 2.56 -11.64 -8.11
CA THR A 277 3.79 -10.87 -8.09
C THR A 277 4.45 -10.96 -9.45
N VAL A 278 4.66 -9.84 -10.08
CA VAL A 278 5.41 -9.72 -11.32
C VAL A 278 6.82 -9.26 -11.00
N THR A 279 7.80 -10.08 -11.34
CA THR A 279 9.20 -9.68 -11.22
C THR A 279 9.60 -8.90 -12.46
N ALA A 280 9.77 -7.60 -12.31
CA ALA A 280 10.33 -6.72 -13.31
C ALA A 280 11.83 -6.52 -13.05
N ILE A 281 12.58 -6.40 -14.11
CA ILE A 281 13.98 -5.97 -14.00
C ILE A 281 13.95 -4.45 -13.96
N GLU A 282 14.18 -3.90 -12.77
CA GLU A 282 14.27 -2.46 -12.55
C GLU A 282 15.72 -2.06 -12.34
N LEU A 283 16.00 -0.81 -12.61
CA LEU A 283 17.26 -0.22 -12.23
C LEU A 283 17.43 -0.28 -10.71
N SER A 284 18.59 -0.69 -10.23
CA SER A 284 18.83 -0.68 -8.78
C SER A 284 18.83 0.77 -8.26
N PRO A 285 18.37 1.05 -7.04
CA PRO A 285 18.40 2.40 -6.46
C PRO A 285 19.80 2.98 -6.37
N GLU A 286 20.80 2.08 -6.33
CA GLU A 286 22.22 2.42 -6.28
C GLU A 286 22.78 2.73 -7.69
N GLY A 287 21.96 2.62 -8.76
CA GLY A 287 22.37 2.89 -10.12
C GLY A 287 23.34 1.87 -10.74
N THR A 288 23.78 0.87 -9.98
CA THR A 288 24.82 -0.10 -10.40
C THR A 288 24.24 -1.35 -11.05
N GLY A 289 23.39 -1.20 -12.05
CA GLY A 289 22.89 -2.33 -12.82
C GLY A 289 21.39 -2.62 -12.64
N TYR A 290 20.92 -3.64 -13.34
CA TYR A 290 19.54 -4.09 -13.25
C TYR A 290 19.37 -5.07 -12.09
N ARG A 291 18.37 -4.83 -11.25
CA ARG A 291 17.92 -5.82 -10.26
C ARG A 291 16.54 -6.33 -10.61
N ALA A 292 16.31 -7.60 -10.34
CA ALA A 292 14.97 -8.13 -10.37
C ALA A 292 14.19 -7.56 -9.18
N LYS A 293 13.21 -6.70 -9.42
CA LYS A 293 12.30 -6.20 -8.40
C LYS A 293 10.93 -6.82 -8.62
N THR A 294 10.48 -7.54 -7.62
CA THR A 294 9.16 -8.14 -7.63
C THR A 294 8.15 -7.07 -7.20
N ARG A 295 7.11 -6.88 -8.02
CA ARG A 295 5.97 -6.00 -7.73
C ARG A 295 4.71 -6.82 -7.60
N PHE A 296 3.83 -6.43 -6.71
CA PHE A 296 2.46 -6.92 -6.66
C PHE A 296 1.64 -6.07 -7.63
N ALA A 297 1.60 -6.49 -8.88
CA ALA A 297 1.16 -5.64 -9.97
C ALA A 297 0.07 -6.27 -10.85
N ARG A 298 -0.26 -7.53 -10.68
CA ARG A 298 -1.30 -8.19 -11.46
C ARG A 298 -2.35 -8.79 -10.56
N PHE A 299 -3.62 -8.54 -10.86
CA PHE A 299 -4.76 -9.02 -10.07
C PHE A 299 -5.61 -9.98 -10.90
N PHE A 300 -6.07 -11.05 -10.25
CA PHE A 300 -6.93 -12.08 -10.82
C PHE A 300 -8.21 -12.22 -10.01
N ASN A 301 -9.14 -13.05 -10.52
CA ASN A 301 -10.40 -13.33 -9.84
C ASN A 301 -11.10 -12.04 -9.39
N LEU A 302 -10.99 -10.99 -10.22
CA LEU A 302 -11.57 -9.68 -9.91
C LEU A 302 -13.08 -9.73 -9.69
N PRO A 303 -13.88 -10.47 -10.47
CA PRO A 303 -15.32 -10.58 -10.22
C PRO A 303 -15.63 -11.13 -8.84
N GLU A 304 -14.89 -12.13 -8.38
CA GLU A 304 -15.02 -12.74 -7.06
C GLU A 304 -14.61 -11.77 -5.96
N LEU A 305 -13.47 -11.09 -6.12
CA LEU A 305 -13.00 -10.06 -5.19
C LEU A 305 -14.02 -8.93 -5.04
N ILE A 306 -14.52 -8.41 -6.16
CA ILE A 306 -15.50 -7.32 -6.16
C ILE A 306 -16.84 -7.78 -5.60
N SER A 307 -17.26 -9.04 -5.83
CA SER A 307 -18.46 -9.60 -5.23
C SER A 307 -18.38 -9.60 -3.71
N ILE A 308 -17.27 -10.10 -3.15
CA ILE A 308 -17.04 -10.11 -1.70
C ILE A 308 -16.98 -8.67 -1.16
N PHE A 309 -16.29 -7.77 -1.86
CA PHE A 309 -16.16 -6.37 -1.44
C PHE A 309 -17.51 -5.65 -1.43
N LYS A 310 -18.38 -5.90 -2.41
CA LYS A 310 -19.73 -5.31 -2.51
C LYS A 310 -20.69 -5.77 -1.43
N GLU A 311 -20.40 -6.84 -0.70
CA GLU A 311 -21.21 -7.19 0.48
C GLU A 311 -21.16 -6.09 1.56
N ALA A 312 -20.03 -5.39 1.68
CA ALA A 312 -19.86 -4.28 2.60
C ALA A 312 -19.88 -2.90 1.92
N ALA A 313 -19.67 -2.82 0.61
CA ALA A 313 -19.52 -1.56 -0.11
C ALA A 313 -20.74 -1.22 -0.98
N ASP A 314 -21.40 -0.11 -0.67
CA ASP A 314 -22.32 0.55 -1.60
C ASP A 314 -21.52 1.51 -2.49
N ILE A 315 -21.42 1.16 -3.79
CA ILE A 315 -20.58 1.85 -4.76
C ILE A 315 -21.46 2.66 -5.69
N GLN A 316 -21.25 3.98 -5.71
CA GLN A 316 -21.99 4.91 -6.58
C GLN A 316 -21.02 5.87 -7.27
N THR A 317 -20.73 5.61 -8.52
CA THR A 317 -19.89 6.46 -9.37
C THR A 317 -20.70 7.60 -9.99
N SER A 318 -20.04 8.63 -10.51
CA SER A 318 -20.71 9.81 -11.10
C SER A 318 -21.62 9.45 -12.28
N ASP A 319 -21.23 8.45 -13.07
CA ASP A 319 -22.01 7.96 -14.23
C ASP A 319 -23.24 7.12 -13.83
N MET A 320 -23.30 6.61 -12.59
CA MET A 320 -24.47 5.92 -12.04
C MET A 320 -25.52 6.90 -11.46
N LEU A 321 -25.11 8.13 -11.18
CA LEU A 321 -25.91 9.12 -10.48
C LEU A 321 -26.27 10.28 -11.40
N ASN A 322 -27.55 10.52 -11.61
CA ASN A 322 -28.02 11.75 -12.25
C ASN A 322 -28.06 12.89 -11.21
N LEU A 323 -26.89 13.39 -10.85
CA LEU A 323 -26.80 14.52 -9.93
C LEU A 323 -27.12 15.83 -10.66
N PRO A 324 -27.84 16.78 -10.04
CA PRO A 324 -28.04 18.11 -10.61
C PRO A 324 -26.73 18.93 -10.43
N VAL A 325 -25.77 18.65 -11.28
CA VAL A 325 -24.48 19.33 -11.35
C VAL A 325 -24.33 19.95 -12.74
N PRO A 326 -23.49 21.00 -12.88
CA PRO A 326 -23.24 21.60 -14.19
C PRO A 326 -22.68 20.62 -15.21
N GLU A 327 -22.95 20.87 -16.47
CA GLU A 327 -22.24 20.20 -17.58
C GLU A 327 -20.81 20.75 -17.69
N ALA A 328 -19.82 19.86 -17.69
CA ALA A 328 -18.40 20.25 -17.79
C ALA A 328 -17.93 20.32 -19.24
N GLU A 329 -17.36 21.45 -19.63
CA GLU A 329 -16.57 21.60 -20.84
C GLU A 329 -15.08 21.49 -20.48
N PHE A 330 -14.43 20.40 -20.95
CA PHE A 330 -13.01 20.19 -20.72
C PHE A 330 -12.18 20.84 -21.82
N ILE A 331 -11.30 21.77 -21.45
CA ILE A 331 -10.44 22.52 -22.35
C ILE A 331 -8.99 22.16 -22.06
N ASN A 332 -8.35 21.47 -22.99
CA ASN A 332 -6.95 21.08 -22.87
C ASN A 332 -6.10 22.12 -23.62
N GLU A 333 -5.37 22.93 -22.86
CA GLU A 333 -4.42 23.91 -23.38
C GLU A 333 -3.05 23.25 -23.52
N VAL A 334 -2.73 22.87 -24.75
CA VAL A 334 -1.47 22.19 -25.08
C VAL A 334 -0.45 23.19 -25.62
N LEU A 335 0.65 23.36 -24.90
CA LEU A 335 1.63 24.42 -25.14
C LEU A 335 3.00 23.83 -25.49
N LYS A 336 3.72 24.50 -26.38
CA LYS A 336 5.08 24.11 -26.72
C LYS A 336 6.05 24.54 -25.62
N PRO A 337 7.03 23.70 -25.27
CA PRO A 337 8.07 24.09 -24.30
C PRO A 337 8.96 25.20 -24.87
N SER A 338 9.47 26.06 -23.99
CA SER A 338 10.52 27.04 -24.33
C SER A 338 11.84 26.33 -24.68
N GLU A 339 12.79 27.04 -25.27
CA GLU A 339 14.13 26.49 -25.54
C GLU A 339 14.81 26.07 -24.24
N GLU A 340 14.68 26.87 -23.18
CA GLU A 340 15.26 26.58 -21.87
C GLU A 340 14.60 25.32 -21.23
N GLN A 341 13.28 25.14 -21.38
CA GLN A 341 12.61 23.94 -20.90
C GLN A 341 13.08 22.68 -21.65
N GLN A 342 13.30 22.75 -22.96
CA GLN A 342 13.84 21.64 -23.74
C GLN A 342 15.27 21.28 -23.30
N GLU A 343 16.13 22.26 -23.09
CA GLU A 343 17.49 22.04 -22.59
C GLU A 343 17.47 21.41 -21.18
N MET A 344 16.57 21.87 -20.31
CA MET A 344 16.40 21.26 -18.96
C MET A 344 15.93 19.81 -19.03
N VAL A 345 14.99 19.48 -19.93
CA VAL A 345 14.52 18.09 -20.09
C VAL A 345 15.67 17.20 -20.58
N SER A 346 16.53 17.70 -21.49
CA SER A 346 17.75 17.00 -21.89
C SER A 346 18.72 16.79 -20.72
N ALA A 347 18.95 17.83 -19.90
CA ALA A 347 19.78 17.73 -18.71
C ALA A 347 19.22 16.74 -17.66
N PHE A 348 17.90 16.60 -17.56
CA PHE A 348 17.29 15.55 -16.71
C PHE A 348 17.60 14.14 -17.21
N SER A 349 17.71 13.95 -18.53
CA SER A 349 18.15 12.67 -19.11
C SER A 349 19.59 12.34 -18.73
N GLU A 350 20.50 13.33 -18.79
CA GLU A 350 21.88 13.15 -18.36
C GLU A 350 21.98 12.82 -16.86
N ARG A 351 21.27 13.57 -16.00
CA ARG A 351 21.18 13.28 -14.56
C ARG A 351 20.62 11.86 -14.28
N ALA A 352 19.61 11.45 -15.04
CA ALA A 352 19.04 10.11 -14.91
C ALA A 352 20.05 9.02 -15.34
N GLU A 353 20.93 9.31 -16.30
CA GLU A 353 22.03 8.44 -16.71
C GLU A 353 23.11 8.34 -15.63
N GLU A 354 23.50 9.46 -15.00
CA GLU A 354 24.42 9.46 -13.86
C GLU A 354 23.90 8.68 -12.66
N VAL A 355 22.59 8.84 -12.33
CA VAL A 355 21.92 8.04 -11.30
C VAL A 355 21.92 6.57 -11.66
N ARG A 356 21.67 6.25 -12.93
CA ARG A 356 21.71 4.88 -13.45
C ARG A 356 23.11 4.25 -13.35
N ALA A 357 24.13 5.01 -13.68
CA ALA A 357 25.51 4.56 -13.62
C ALA A 357 26.06 4.46 -12.18
N GLY A 358 25.28 4.89 -11.18
CA GLY A 358 25.71 4.91 -9.77
C GLY A 358 26.78 5.95 -9.47
N LEU A 359 26.92 6.95 -10.32
CA LEU A 359 27.92 8.01 -10.19
C LEU A 359 27.55 9.06 -9.15
N VAL A 360 26.26 9.12 -8.74
CA VAL A 360 25.74 10.09 -7.80
C VAL A 360 25.12 9.39 -6.59
N ASN A 361 25.39 9.92 -5.37
CA ASN A 361 24.79 9.39 -4.15
C ASN A 361 23.26 9.57 -4.18
N PRO A 362 22.44 8.54 -3.94
CA PRO A 362 20.98 8.61 -3.94
C PRO A 362 20.38 9.67 -2.99
N THR A 363 21.11 10.09 -1.97
CA THR A 363 20.70 11.20 -1.07
C THR A 363 20.87 12.56 -1.71
N VAL A 364 21.75 12.69 -2.71
CA VAL A 364 22.02 13.95 -3.44
C VAL A 364 21.08 14.07 -4.62
N ASP A 365 20.99 13.02 -5.45
CA ASP A 365 20.09 12.95 -6.60
C ASP A 365 19.52 11.54 -6.79
N ASN A 366 18.28 11.46 -7.27
CA ASN A 366 17.57 10.20 -7.52
C ASN A 366 16.39 10.44 -8.49
N MET A 367 15.83 9.35 -9.01
CA MET A 367 14.75 9.42 -10.01
C MET A 367 13.52 10.20 -9.51
N LEU A 368 13.18 10.12 -8.22
CA LEU A 368 12.05 10.88 -7.64
C LEU A 368 12.34 12.38 -7.64
N LYS A 369 13.56 12.79 -7.31
CA LYS A 369 13.97 14.20 -7.34
C LYS A 369 13.98 14.73 -8.78
N ILE A 370 14.52 13.96 -9.72
CA ILE A 370 14.52 14.31 -11.15
C ILE A 370 13.08 14.47 -11.65
N THR A 371 12.18 13.54 -11.31
CA THR A 371 10.76 13.62 -11.66
C THR A 371 10.10 14.88 -11.09
N ASN A 372 10.40 15.22 -9.82
CA ASN A 372 9.85 16.42 -9.19
C ASN A 372 10.40 17.72 -9.82
N ASP A 373 11.69 17.73 -10.15
CA ASP A 373 12.31 18.86 -10.87
C ASP A 373 11.74 19.00 -12.29
N GLY A 374 11.51 17.88 -12.99
CA GLY A 374 10.86 17.86 -14.29
C GLY A 374 9.43 18.40 -14.25
N ARG A 375 8.65 18.08 -13.22
CA ARG A 375 7.31 18.65 -13.01
C ARG A 375 7.37 20.17 -12.75
N LYS A 376 8.35 20.65 -11.97
CA LYS A 376 8.54 22.07 -11.76
C LYS A 376 8.94 22.79 -13.04
N CYS A 377 9.86 22.19 -13.82
CA CYS A 377 10.25 22.71 -15.14
C CYS A 377 9.04 22.83 -16.06
N ALA A 378 8.19 21.81 -16.11
CA ALA A 378 6.97 21.81 -16.91
C ALA A 378 5.93 22.85 -16.43
N LEU A 379 5.89 23.15 -15.15
CA LEU A 379 5.04 24.21 -14.60
C LEU A 379 5.59 25.60 -14.95
N ASP A 380 6.82 25.87 -14.54
CA ASP A 380 7.52 27.12 -14.81
C ASP A 380 9.03 26.93 -14.60
N GLN A 381 9.83 27.24 -15.61
CA GLN A 381 11.29 27.10 -15.58
C GLN A 381 11.95 27.89 -14.44
N ARG A 382 11.34 29.00 -14.02
CA ARG A 382 11.84 29.88 -12.94
C ARG A 382 11.76 29.20 -11.57
N LEU A 383 10.98 28.11 -11.41
CA LEU A 383 10.97 27.31 -10.17
C LEU A 383 12.25 26.51 -9.93
N LEU A 384 13.05 26.33 -10.96
CA LEU A 384 14.37 25.69 -10.89
C LEU A 384 15.50 26.71 -10.90
N ASN A 385 15.32 27.78 -11.63
CA ASN A 385 16.26 28.89 -11.68
C ASN A 385 15.51 30.22 -11.90
N GLU A 386 15.46 31.04 -10.86
CA GLU A 386 14.74 32.32 -10.86
C GLU A 386 15.29 33.34 -11.86
N LEU A 387 16.51 33.12 -12.36
CA LEU A 387 17.17 34.00 -13.32
C LEU A 387 16.70 33.79 -14.77
N LEU A 388 15.97 32.72 -15.02
CA LEU A 388 15.44 32.43 -16.35
C LEU A 388 14.31 33.40 -16.70
N PRO A 389 14.12 33.68 -18.00
CA PRO A 389 13.07 34.59 -18.46
C PRO A 389 11.68 33.99 -18.21
N ASP A 390 10.69 34.86 -18.12
CA ASP A 390 9.29 34.48 -18.19
C ASP A 390 8.95 34.10 -19.65
N ALA A 391 8.68 32.84 -19.91
CA ALA A 391 8.34 32.37 -21.25
C ALA A 391 6.95 32.91 -21.66
N GLU A 392 6.88 33.70 -22.73
CA GLU A 392 5.66 34.40 -23.16
C GLU A 392 4.47 33.45 -23.32
N LYS A 393 4.69 32.27 -23.91
CA LYS A 393 3.68 31.23 -24.13
C LYS A 393 3.77 30.10 -23.10
N SER A 394 4.04 30.45 -21.84
CA SER A 394 4.02 29.46 -20.75
C SER A 394 2.60 29.11 -20.35
N LYS A 395 2.43 27.92 -19.72
CA LYS A 395 1.12 27.55 -19.18
C LYS A 395 0.64 28.50 -18.07
N VAL A 396 1.55 29.13 -17.34
CA VAL A 396 1.21 30.15 -16.33
C VAL A 396 0.62 31.38 -17.02
N ASN A 397 1.24 31.86 -18.10
CA ASN A 397 0.75 33.01 -18.86
C ASN A 397 -0.58 32.72 -19.58
N THR A 398 -0.74 31.51 -20.15
CA THR A 398 -2.00 31.08 -20.75
C THR A 398 -3.11 30.95 -19.70
N CYS A 399 -2.79 30.45 -18.49
CA CYS A 399 -3.75 30.43 -17.40
C CYS A 399 -4.19 31.83 -16.97
N VAL A 400 -3.26 32.77 -16.90
CA VAL A 400 -3.57 34.19 -16.62
C VAL A 400 -4.50 34.78 -17.69
N GLU A 401 -4.24 34.47 -18.99
CA GLU A 401 -5.11 34.91 -20.09
C GLU A 401 -6.53 34.36 -19.96
N ASN A 402 -6.67 33.05 -19.84
CA ASN A 402 -7.95 32.38 -19.71
C ASN A 402 -8.70 32.83 -18.44
N ALA A 403 -7.99 32.99 -17.32
CA ALA A 403 -8.59 33.47 -16.09
C ALA A 403 -9.06 34.91 -16.19
N PHE A 404 -8.32 35.77 -16.90
CA PHE A 404 -8.73 37.14 -17.17
C PHE A 404 -9.95 37.18 -18.09
N GLN A 405 -9.96 36.42 -19.18
CA GLN A 405 -11.10 36.35 -20.11
C GLN A 405 -12.37 35.89 -19.39
N VAL A 406 -12.31 34.80 -18.62
CA VAL A 406 -13.46 34.29 -17.84
C VAL A 406 -13.93 35.30 -16.79
N TRP A 407 -12.97 36.04 -16.16
CA TRP A 407 -13.29 37.09 -15.22
C TRP A 407 -14.02 38.27 -15.91
N ASP A 408 -13.58 38.67 -17.11
CA ASP A 408 -14.18 39.76 -17.87
C ASP A 408 -15.59 39.38 -18.37
N GLU A 409 -15.72 38.20 -18.97
CA GLU A 409 -17.01 37.64 -19.42
C GLU A 409 -18.03 37.55 -18.28
N GLY A 410 -17.62 37.12 -17.10
CA GLY A 410 -18.46 36.93 -15.92
C GLY A 410 -18.66 38.17 -15.03
N LYS A 411 -18.38 39.40 -15.50
CA LYS A 411 -18.51 40.62 -14.72
C LYS A 411 -19.91 40.89 -14.19
N ALA A 412 -20.94 40.70 -15.01
CA ALA A 412 -22.33 40.99 -14.67
C ALA A 412 -22.82 40.08 -13.54
N ASP A 413 -22.48 38.80 -13.62
CA ASP A 413 -22.96 37.76 -12.67
C ASP A 413 -22.02 37.55 -11.51
N ARG A 414 -20.84 38.27 -11.51
CA ARG A 414 -19.76 38.10 -10.55
C ARG A 414 -19.36 36.63 -10.36
N THR A 415 -19.21 35.92 -11.46
CA THR A 415 -18.78 34.51 -11.47
C THR A 415 -17.39 34.34 -10.86
N THR A 416 -17.13 33.17 -10.33
CA THR A 416 -15.89 32.88 -9.60
C THR A 416 -15.11 31.74 -10.27
N GLN A 417 -13.81 31.66 -9.98
CA GLN A 417 -12.92 30.68 -10.56
C GLN A 417 -12.00 30.08 -9.49
N LEU A 418 -11.60 28.82 -9.66
CA LEU A 418 -10.58 28.15 -8.85
C LEU A 418 -9.33 27.84 -9.69
N ILE A 419 -8.16 28.15 -9.14
CA ILE A 419 -6.86 27.75 -9.74
C ILE A 419 -6.15 26.82 -8.77
N PHE A 420 -5.92 25.58 -9.19
CA PHE A 420 -5.16 24.59 -8.44
C PHE A 420 -3.70 24.58 -8.88
N CYS A 421 -2.79 24.70 -7.90
CA CYS A 421 -1.36 24.56 -8.08
C CYS A 421 -0.71 23.99 -6.80
N ASP A 422 -0.14 22.81 -6.90
CA ASP A 422 0.46 22.08 -5.76
C ASP A 422 1.97 22.25 -5.67
N LEU A 423 2.65 22.45 -6.81
CA LEU A 423 4.11 22.47 -6.90
C LEU A 423 4.78 23.76 -6.42
N SER A 424 4.05 24.87 -6.35
CA SER A 424 4.61 26.19 -6.07
C SER A 424 3.79 26.95 -5.03
N THR A 425 3.57 26.35 -3.85
CA THR A 425 2.83 27.03 -2.78
C THR A 425 3.66 28.15 -2.14
N PRO A 426 3.05 29.32 -1.80
CA PRO A 426 3.79 30.46 -1.25
C PRO A 426 4.39 30.13 0.11
N LYS A 427 5.69 30.38 0.27
CA LYS A 427 6.44 30.12 1.51
C LYS A 427 6.61 31.37 2.36
N GLY A 428 6.46 32.56 1.78
CA GLY A 428 6.67 33.84 2.46
C GLY A 428 8.14 34.19 2.72
N ASP A 429 9.07 33.51 2.05
CA ASP A 429 10.52 33.69 2.16
C ASP A 429 11.11 34.60 1.08
N GLY A 430 10.27 35.17 0.21
CA GLY A 430 10.68 36.05 -0.89
C GLY A 430 11.17 35.31 -2.13
N THR A 431 11.20 33.96 -2.14
CA THR A 431 11.54 33.17 -3.34
C THR A 431 10.42 33.24 -4.36
N PHE A 432 10.77 33.09 -5.63
CA PHE A 432 9.78 33.04 -6.70
C PHE A 432 8.73 31.93 -6.47
N ASN A 433 7.47 32.29 -6.64
CA ASN A 433 6.38 31.34 -6.64
C ASN A 433 5.31 31.73 -7.66
N VAL A 434 4.66 30.74 -8.22
CA VAL A 434 3.64 30.90 -9.26
C VAL A 434 2.40 31.64 -8.75
N TYR A 435 2.07 31.54 -7.46
CA TYR A 435 0.91 32.23 -6.89
C TYR A 435 1.04 33.75 -6.97
N ASP A 436 2.18 34.27 -6.53
CA ASP A 436 2.43 35.72 -6.58
C ASP A 436 2.59 36.22 -8.02
N ASP A 437 3.20 35.40 -8.91
CA ASP A 437 3.35 35.73 -10.33
C ASP A 437 1.98 35.84 -11.01
N VAL A 438 1.10 34.85 -10.82
CA VAL A 438 -0.28 34.88 -11.35
C VAL A 438 -1.04 36.09 -10.82
N ARG A 439 -0.99 36.35 -9.51
CA ARG A 439 -1.65 37.52 -8.89
C ARG A 439 -1.16 38.84 -9.52
N ASN A 440 0.16 39.01 -9.62
CA ASN A 440 0.76 40.24 -10.15
C ASN A 440 0.34 40.45 -11.62
N LYS A 441 0.35 39.40 -12.44
CA LYS A 441 -0.05 39.48 -13.85
C LYS A 441 -1.53 39.78 -14.01
N LEU A 442 -2.40 39.16 -13.19
CA LEU A 442 -3.84 39.45 -13.21
C LEU A 442 -4.15 40.87 -12.76
N VAL A 443 -3.46 41.38 -11.73
CA VAL A 443 -3.59 42.78 -11.29
C VAL A 443 -3.10 43.75 -12.36
N ALA A 444 -1.98 43.44 -13.02
CA ALA A 444 -1.45 44.25 -14.15
C ALA A 444 -2.46 44.31 -15.32
N ARG A 445 -3.32 43.32 -15.52
CA ARG A 445 -4.40 43.34 -16.49
C ARG A 445 -5.67 44.05 -16.03
N GLY A 446 -5.69 44.58 -14.79
CA GLY A 446 -6.79 45.39 -14.25
C GLY A 446 -7.78 44.65 -13.35
N ILE A 447 -7.49 43.45 -12.91
CA ILE A 447 -8.30 42.77 -11.88
C ILE A 447 -7.96 43.39 -10.53
N PRO A 448 -8.97 43.82 -9.73
CA PRO A 448 -8.72 44.33 -8.40
C PRO A 448 -8.06 43.27 -7.51
N LYS A 449 -7.02 43.67 -6.76
CA LYS A 449 -6.28 42.74 -5.88
C LYS A 449 -7.19 42.04 -4.86
N GLU A 450 -8.21 42.71 -4.40
CA GLU A 450 -9.21 42.26 -3.44
C GLU A 450 -10.08 41.13 -3.98
N GLU A 451 -10.19 41.00 -5.31
CA GLU A 451 -10.92 39.91 -5.98
C GLU A 451 -10.09 38.65 -6.16
N ILE A 452 -8.79 38.68 -5.81
CA ILE A 452 -7.86 37.54 -5.90
C ILE A 452 -7.42 37.13 -4.49
N ALA A 453 -7.60 35.87 -4.12
CA ALA A 453 -7.19 35.37 -2.81
C ALA A 453 -6.44 34.04 -2.90
N PHE A 454 -5.50 33.81 -1.97
CA PHE A 454 -4.86 32.53 -1.77
C PHE A 454 -5.34 31.88 -0.50
N ILE A 455 -5.76 30.62 -0.57
CA ILE A 455 -6.21 29.87 0.62
C ILE A 455 -5.10 29.80 1.69
N HIS A 456 -3.84 29.90 1.30
CA HIS A 456 -2.67 29.83 2.16
C HIS A 456 -2.56 31.03 3.12
N GLU A 457 -3.19 32.15 2.81
CA GLU A 457 -3.22 33.36 3.65
C GLU A 457 -4.24 33.23 4.80
N TYR A 458 -5.12 32.24 4.74
CA TYR A 458 -6.23 32.03 5.68
C TYR A 458 -6.01 30.78 6.54
N ASN A 459 -5.23 30.92 7.63
CA ASN A 459 -4.76 29.78 8.44
C ASN A 459 -5.70 29.33 9.56
N THR A 460 -6.80 30.05 9.83
CA THR A 460 -7.81 29.66 10.83
C THR A 460 -9.13 29.32 10.18
N GLU A 461 -9.91 28.42 10.79
CA GLU A 461 -11.21 27.97 10.24
C GLU A 461 -12.18 29.16 10.09
N THR A 462 -12.18 30.09 11.04
CA THR A 462 -13.00 31.32 10.97
C THR A 462 -12.63 32.16 9.75
N LYS A 463 -11.32 32.39 9.51
CA LYS A 463 -10.87 33.15 8.34
C LYS A 463 -11.21 32.44 7.03
N LYS A 464 -11.11 31.09 6.98
CA LYS A 464 -11.51 30.32 5.81
C LYS A 464 -12.99 30.42 5.55
N ALA A 465 -13.82 30.30 6.58
CA ALA A 465 -15.27 30.45 6.46
C ALA A 465 -15.66 31.83 5.91
N ASP A 466 -15.02 32.91 6.37
CA ASP A 466 -15.19 34.27 5.85
C ASP A 466 -14.75 34.35 4.36
N LEU A 467 -13.58 33.78 4.01
CA LEU A 467 -13.13 33.70 2.62
C LEU A 467 -14.15 32.97 1.73
N PHE A 468 -14.62 31.82 2.15
CA PHE A 468 -15.59 31.05 1.37
C PHE A 468 -16.93 31.79 1.22
N ALA A 469 -17.36 32.52 2.24
CA ALA A 469 -18.52 33.39 2.12
C ALA A 469 -18.31 34.51 1.08
N LYS A 470 -17.11 35.16 1.06
CA LYS A 470 -16.75 36.17 0.05
C LYS A 470 -16.70 35.60 -1.36
N VAL A 471 -16.21 34.35 -1.53
CA VAL A 471 -16.21 33.69 -2.84
C VAL A 471 -17.64 33.41 -3.29
N ARG A 472 -18.50 32.84 -2.45
CA ARG A 472 -19.93 32.60 -2.78
C ARG A 472 -20.68 33.92 -3.12
N ALA A 473 -20.33 35.00 -2.47
CA ALA A 473 -20.90 36.33 -2.74
C ALA A 473 -20.31 36.99 -4.02
N GLY A 474 -19.29 36.39 -4.63
CA GLY A 474 -18.60 36.96 -5.79
C GLY A 474 -17.74 38.19 -5.45
N GLN A 475 -17.37 38.39 -4.18
CA GLN A 475 -16.46 39.45 -3.75
C GLN A 475 -15.00 39.04 -4.03
N VAL A 476 -14.65 37.80 -3.81
CA VAL A 476 -13.43 37.16 -4.28
C VAL A 476 -13.80 36.32 -5.50
N ARG A 477 -13.28 36.69 -6.66
CA ARG A 477 -13.64 36.04 -7.92
C ARG A 477 -12.62 35.03 -8.40
N ILE A 478 -11.38 35.13 -7.95
CA ILE A 478 -10.30 34.17 -8.25
C ILE A 478 -9.73 33.66 -6.93
N LEU A 479 -9.93 32.38 -6.65
CA LEU A 479 -9.37 31.71 -5.49
C LEU A 479 -8.31 30.69 -5.94
N MET A 480 -7.08 30.86 -5.48
CA MET A 480 -5.98 29.97 -5.80
C MET A 480 -5.56 29.15 -4.59
N GLY A 481 -5.27 27.86 -4.80
CA GLY A 481 -4.83 27.01 -3.71
C GLY A 481 -4.33 25.64 -4.12
N SER A 482 -3.80 24.92 -3.13
CA SER A 482 -3.34 23.55 -3.30
C SER A 482 -4.44 22.53 -2.99
N THR A 483 -4.34 21.33 -3.57
CA THR A 483 -5.26 20.22 -3.33
C THR A 483 -5.49 19.93 -1.86
N PRO A 484 -4.46 19.85 -0.98
CA PRO A 484 -4.68 19.60 0.45
C PRO A 484 -5.47 20.69 1.17
N LYS A 485 -5.48 21.94 0.67
CA LYS A 485 -6.19 23.04 1.32
C LYS A 485 -7.54 23.40 0.69
N LEU A 486 -7.69 23.22 -0.63
CA LEU A 486 -8.93 23.50 -1.36
C LEU A 486 -9.67 22.23 -1.78
N GLY A 487 -8.97 21.10 -1.94
CA GLY A 487 -9.54 19.86 -2.45
C GLY A 487 -10.51 19.16 -1.50
N ALA A 488 -10.47 19.41 -0.19
CA ALA A 488 -11.37 18.81 0.78
C ALA A 488 -12.16 19.87 1.56
N GLY A 489 -13.48 19.67 1.70
CA GLY A 489 -14.32 20.49 2.57
C GLY A 489 -14.63 21.91 2.11
N THR A 490 -14.14 22.32 0.94
CA THR A 490 -14.40 23.65 0.41
C THR A 490 -15.79 23.73 -0.23
N ASN A 491 -16.60 24.66 0.21
CA ASN A 491 -17.97 24.88 -0.24
C ASN A 491 -18.12 26.29 -0.85
N VAL A 492 -17.72 26.42 -2.14
CA VAL A 492 -17.63 27.71 -2.86
C VAL A 492 -18.27 27.66 -4.25
N GLN A 493 -19.05 26.59 -4.54
CA GLN A 493 -19.54 26.27 -5.87
C GLN A 493 -20.59 27.21 -6.43
N ASP A 494 -21.27 28.02 -5.61
CA ASP A 494 -22.47 28.74 -5.99
C ASP A 494 -22.37 29.54 -7.30
N ARG A 495 -21.27 30.25 -7.50
CA ARG A 495 -20.97 31.08 -8.69
C ARG A 495 -19.78 30.58 -9.50
N LEU A 496 -19.33 29.34 -9.24
CA LEU A 496 -18.09 28.82 -9.82
C LEU A 496 -18.31 28.43 -11.29
N ILE A 497 -17.65 29.17 -12.20
CA ILE A 497 -17.82 28.99 -13.65
C ILE A 497 -16.60 28.32 -14.30
N ALA A 498 -15.41 28.46 -13.72
CA ALA A 498 -14.19 27.84 -14.24
C ALA A 498 -13.30 27.26 -13.16
N LEU A 499 -12.58 26.22 -13.55
CA LEU A 499 -11.54 25.56 -12.74
C LEU A 499 -10.32 25.36 -13.61
N HIS A 500 -9.13 25.68 -13.07
CA HIS A 500 -7.87 25.60 -13.77
C HIS A 500 -6.95 24.62 -13.05
N HIS A 501 -6.52 23.55 -13.74
CA HIS A 501 -5.48 22.64 -13.30
C HIS A 501 -4.14 23.12 -13.86
N LEU A 502 -3.40 23.91 -13.06
CA LEU A 502 -2.14 24.49 -13.51
C LEU A 502 -1.01 23.47 -13.49
N ASP A 503 -1.06 22.51 -12.55
CA ASP A 503 -0.17 21.35 -12.51
C ASP A 503 -0.97 20.04 -12.41
N CYS A 504 -0.36 18.95 -12.89
CA CYS A 504 -0.97 17.63 -12.85
C CYS A 504 -0.86 17.04 -11.44
N PRO A 505 -1.98 16.62 -10.80
CA PRO A 505 -1.90 15.94 -9.51
C PRO A 505 -1.30 14.54 -9.63
N TRP A 506 -0.80 13.99 -8.52
CA TRP A 506 -0.20 12.65 -8.48
C TRP A 506 -1.21 11.50 -8.56
N LYS A 507 -2.44 11.74 -8.11
CA LYS A 507 -3.45 10.70 -7.90
C LYS A 507 -4.75 11.07 -8.58
N PRO A 508 -5.45 10.07 -9.16
CA PRO A 508 -6.81 10.28 -9.66
C PRO A 508 -7.76 10.84 -8.60
N SER A 509 -7.60 10.42 -7.34
CA SER A 509 -8.40 10.93 -6.23
C SER A 509 -8.28 12.44 -6.00
N ASP A 510 -7.08 12.98 -6.23
CA ASP A 510 -6.84 14.41 -6.07
C ASP A 510 -7.52 15.20 -7.21
N LEU A 511 -7.49 14.66 -8.45
CA LEU A 511 -8.20 15.23 -9.59
C LEU A 511 -9.71 15.23 -9.35
N GLU A 512 -10.27 14.10 -8.92
CA GLU A 512 -11.71 14.00 -8.61
C GLU A 512 -12.12 14.95 -7.47
N GLN A 513 -11.27 15.15 -6.47
CA GLN A 513 -11.52 16.11 -5.40
C GLN A 513 -11.50 17.56 -5.89
N GLN A 514 -10.59 17.90 -6.79
CA GLN A 514 -10.51 19.23 -7.41
C GLN A 514 -11.76 19.48 -8.29
N GLU A 515 -12.04 18.59 -9.23
CA GLU A 515 -13.19 18.72 -10.14
C GLU A 515 -14.53 18.68 -9.40
N GLY A 516 -14.61 17.88 -8.33
CA GLY A 516 -15.78 17.83 -7.45
C GLY A 516 -16.05 19.13 -6.66
N ARG A 517 -15.22 20.18 -6.79
CA ARG A 517 -15.51 21.52 -6.26
C ARG A 517 -16.43 22.31 -7.18
N ILE A 518 -16.30 22.14 -8.49
CA ILE A 518 -17.11 22.82 -9.50
C ILE A 518 -18.30 21.97 -9.95
N LEU A 519 -18.08 20.67 -10.16
CA LEU A 519 -19.14 19.69 -10.50
C LEU A 519 -19.89 19.28 -9.23
N ARG A 520 -20.64 20.22 -8.68
CA ARG A 520 -21.32 20.04 -7.40
C ARG A 520 -22.72 20.63 -7.41
N GLN A 521 -23.62 19.99 -6.67
CA GLN A 521 -24.97 20.49 -6.44
C GLN A 521 -24.92 21.87 -5.79
N GLY A 522 -25.82 22.76 -6.23
CA GLY A 522 -25.89 24.13 -5.76
C GLY A 522 -25.03 25.12 -6.54
N ASN A 523 -24.28 24.67 -7.56
CA ASN A 523 -23.72 25.57 -8.55
C ASN A 523 -24.87 26.15 -9.39
N GLN A 524 -24.89 27.48 -9.56
CA GLN A 524 -25.93 28.21 -10.26
C GLN A 524 -25.72 28.23 -11.78
N ASN A 525 -24.55 27.80 -12.27
CA ASN A 525 -24.27 27.75 -13.69
C ASN A 525 -24.68 26.40 -14.27
N ASP A 526 -25.29 26.41 -15.45
CA ASP A 526 -25.65 25.17 -16.17
C ASP A 526 -24.45 24.51 -16.83
N LYS A 527 -23.45 25.31 -17.24
CA LYS A 527 -22.21 24.87 -17.89
C LYS A 527 -21.03 25.50 -17.18
N VAL A 528 -19.94 24.73 -17.11
CA VAL A 528 -18.69 25.18 -16.47
C VAL A 528 -17.48 24.74 -17.32
N LYS A 529 -16.42 25.53 -17.25
CA LYS A 529 -15.17 25.28 -17.99
C LYS A 529 -14.12 24.66 -17.06
N ILE A 530 -13.48 23.58 -17.48
CA ILE A 530 -12.37 22.94 -16.75
C ILE A 530 -11.15 22.97 -17.67
N PHE A 531 -10.18 23.83 -17.31
CA PHE A 531 -8.95 24.01 -18.06
C PHE A 531 -7.86 23.09 -17.52
N ARG A 532 -7.17 22.39 -18.42
CA ARG A 532 -5.99 21.57 -18.14
C ARG A 532 -4.84 22.08 -18.96
N TYR A 533 -3.78 22.56 -18.30
CA TYR A 533 -2.61 23.14 -18.97
C TYR A 533 -1.52 22.09 -19.06
N VAL A 534 -1.05 21.81 -20.27
CA VAL A 534 -0.07 20.76 -20.55
C VAL A 534 1.06 21.33 -21.41
N THR A 535 2.31 21.17 -20.97
CA THR A 535 3.47 21.48 -21.80
C THR A 535 3.90 20.22 -22.55
N GLU A 536 3.87 20.26 -23.90
CA GLU A 536 4.26 19.14 -24.78
C GLU A 536 5.71 18.70 -24.51
N ASN A 537 6.00 17.44 -24.78
CA ASN A 537 7.36 16.88 -24.67
C ASN A 537 8.03 17.15 -23.33
N THR A 538 7.24 17.27 -22.26
CA THR A 538 7.70 17.42 -20.89
C THR A 538 7.05 16.39 -19.98
N PHE A 539 7.41 16.43 -18.71
CA PHE A 539 6.85 15.56 -17.68
C PHE A 539 5.33 15.73 -17.50
N ASP A 540 4.74 16.86 -17.89
CA ASP A 540 3.31 17.08 -17.80
C ASP A 540 2.51 16.11 -18.68
N ALA A 541 2.82 16.03 -19.97
CA ALA A 541 2.11 15.19 -20.92
C ALA A 541 2.11 13.72 -20.46
N TYR A 542 3.25 13.27 -19.96
CA TYR A 542 3.39 11.93 -19.45
C TYR A 542 2.61 11.71 -18.15
N MET A 543 2.64 12.65 -17.22
CA MET A 543 1.92 12.56 -15.95
C MET A 543 0.40 12.53 -16.15
N TRP A 544 -0.13 13.35 -17.07
CA TRP A 544 -1.54 13.32 -17.42
C TRP A 544 -1.95 11.98 -18.05
N GLN A 545 -1.11 11.38 -18.88
CA GLN A 545 -1.35 10.05 -19.47
C GLN A 545 -1.39 8.95 -18.40
N ILE A 546 -0.43 8.96 -17.45
CA ILE A 546 -0.44 8.02 -16.32
C ILE A 546 -1.69 8.20 -15.48
N LEU A 547 -2.07 9.44 -15.18
CA LEU A 547 -3.24 9.74 -14.37
C LEU A 547 -4.53 9.24 -15.02
N GLU A 548 -4.68 9.44 -16.32
CA GLU A 548 -5.81 8.96 -17.10
C GLU A 548 -5.88 7.41 -17.11
N ASN A 549 -4.75 6.74 -17.30
CA ASN A 549 -4.68 5.29 -17.27
C ASN A 549 -5.07 4.75 -15.88
N LYS A 550 -4.58 5.36 -14.80
CA LYS A 550 -4.96 5.00 -13.42
C LYS A 550 -6.45 5.22 -13.17
N GLN A 551 -7.01 6.34 -13.60
CA GLN A 551 -8.42 6.65 -13.43
C GLN A 551 -9.31 5.66 -14.20
N LYS A 552 -8.95 5.34 -15.43
CA LYS A 552 -9.64 4.34 -16.27
C LYS A 552 -9.62 2.97 -15.61
N PHE A 553 -8.48 2.55 -15.10
CA PHE A 553 -8.32 1.30 -14.38
C PHE A 553 -9.19 1.23 -13.11
N ILE A 554 -9.14 2.24 -12.24
CA ILE A 554 -9.96 2.31 -11.02
C ILE A 554 -11.45 2.28 -11.37
N SER A 555 -11.87 3.04 -12.39
CA SER A 555 -13.25 3.08 -12.86
C SER A 555 -13.74 1.72 -13.36
N GLN A 556 -12.94 0.99 -14.13
CA GLN A 556 -13.29 -0.35 -14.62
C GLN A 556 -13.55 -1.32 -13.47
N ILE A 557 -12.71 -1.28 -12.42
CA ILE A 557 -12.87 -2.13 -11.25
C ILE A 557 -14.11 -1.76 -10.45
N MET A 558 -14.29 -0.48 -10.18
CA MET A 558 -15.39 0.00 -9.32
C MET A 558 -16.77 -0.15 -9.98
N THR A 559 -16.85 0.00 -11.30
CA THR A 559 -18.14 -0.10 -11.99
C THR A 559 -18.55 -1.52 -12.33
N SER A 560 -17.62 -2.46 -12.37
CA SER A 560 -17.83 -3.86 -12.81
C SER A 560 -18.47 -3.96 -14.21
N LYS A 561 -18.35 -2.92 -15.04
CA LYS A 561 -18.94 -2.87 -16.39
C LYS A 561 -18.17 -3.73 -17.40
N SER A 562 -16.96 -4.16 -17.06
CA SER A 562 -16.16 -5.04 -17.89
C SER A 562 -15.79 -6.30 -17.10
N PRO A 563 -16.07 -7.51 -17.62
CA PRO A 563 -15.71 -8.77 -16.97
C PRO A 563 -14.23 -9.09 -17.19
N VAL A 564 -13.35 -8.14 -16.91
CA VAL A 564 -11.91 -8.38 -16.97
C VAL A 564 -11.54 -9.26 -15.80
N ARG A 565 -11.09 -10.49 -16.05
CA ARG A 565 -10.66 -11.44 -15.02
C ARG A 565 -9.32 -11.09 -14.39
N ALA A 566 -8.50 -10.32 -15.11
CA ALA A 566 -7.19 -9.90 -14.64
C ALA A 566 -6.89 -8.46 -15.06
N CYS A 567 -6.18 -7.73 -14.23
CA CYS A 567 -5.72 -6.37 -14.51
C CYS A 567 -4.30 -6.14 -13.96
N GLU A 568 -3.62 -5.16 -14.49
CA GLU A 568 -2.32 -4.70 -14.00
C GLU A 568 -2.50 -3.43 -13.17
N ASP A 569 -1.88 -3.38 -12.00
CA ASP A 569 -1.87 -2.19 -11.14
C ASP A 569 -0.76 -1.25 -11.60
N VAL A 570 -1.08 0.03 -11.73
CA VAL A 570 -0.16 1.07 -12.20
C VAL A 570 0.24 1.96 -11.02
N ASP A 571 1.16 1.49 -10.19
CA ASP A 571 1.69 2.27 -9.06
C ASP A 571 3.11 2.75 -9.33
N ASP A 572 3.26 3.74 -10.24
CA ASP A 572 4.54 4.40 -10.47
C ASP A 572 4.54 5.82 -9.89
N THR A 573 5.38 6.02 -8.88
CA THR A 573 5.59 7.31 -8.22
C THR A 573 6.76 8.11 -8.80
N ALA A 574 7.53 7.52 -9.71
CA ALA A 574 8.65 8.17 -10.39
C ALA A 574 8.77 7.66 -11.82
N LEU A 575 9.15 8.55 -12.73
CA LEU A 575 9.47 8.19 -14.11
C LEU A 575 10.67 7.24 -14.16
N SER A 576 10.59 6.22 -15.01
CA SER A 576 11.74 5.38 -15.32
C SER A 576 12.77 6.14 -16.16
N TYR A 577 14.01 5.67 -16.17
CA TYR A 577 15.05 6.22 -17.03
C TYR A 577 14.65 6.23 -18.52
N ALA A 578 14.00 5.15 -18.98
CA ALA A 578 13.52 5.00 -20.34
C ALA A 578 12.53 6.12 -20.74
N GLU A 579 11.61 6.43 -19.83
CA GLU A 579 10.59 7.45 -20.05
C GLU A 579 11.20 8.85 -20.08
N ILE A 580 12.16 9.13 -19.19
CA ILE A 580 12.88 10.40 -19.19
C ILE A 580 13.71 10.57 -20.50
N LYS A 581 14.40 9.51 -20.92
CA LYS A 581 15.18 9.56 -22.17
C LYS A 581 14.29 9.71 -23.40
N ALA A 582 13.16 9.02 -23.46
CA ALA A 582 12.20 9.17 -24.56
C ALA A 582 11.60 10.58 -24.65
N LEU A 583 11.31 11.20 -23.49
CA LEU A 583 10.86 12.60 -23.43
C LEU A 583 11.95 13.57 -23.92
N ALA A 584 13.20 13.35 -23.54
CA ALA A 584 14.32 14.20 -23.92
C ALA A 584 14.65 14.14 -25.41
N THR A 585 14.50 12.95 -26.04
CA THR A 585 14.85 12.76 -27.46
C THR A 585 13.67 12.98 -28.41
N GLY A 586 12.44 13.01 -27.90
CA GLY A 586 11.22 13.11 -28.71
C GLY A 586 10.98 11.89 -29.63
N ASN A 587 11.78 10.82 -29.50
CA ASN A 587 11.70 9.63 -30.36
C ASN A 587 10.96 8.49 -29.64
N PRO A 588 9.73 8.11 -30.10
CA PRO A 588 8.94 7.07 -29.45
C PRO A 588 9.58 5.67 -29.56
N TYR A 589 10.43 5.41 -30.56
CA TYR A 589 11.11 4.12 -30.74
C TYR A 589 12.12 3.83 -29.62
N ILE A 590 12.68 4.85 -29.00
CA ILE A 590 13.58 4.68 -27.85
C ILE A 590 12.81 4.09 -26.66
N LYS A 591 11.60 4.56 -26.41
CA LYS A 591 10.74 4.00 -25.33
C LYS A 591 10.38 2.54 -25.66
N GLU A 592 9.92 2.29 -26.91
CA GLU A 592 9.57 0.93 -27.35
C GLU A 592 10.77 -0.03 -27.21
N LYS A 593 11.95 0.38 -27.63
CA LYS A 593 13.19 -0.40 -27.49
C LYS A 593 13.48 -0.74 -26.03
N MET A 594 13.41 0.23 -25.15
CA MET A 594 13.75 0.05 -23.74
C MET A 594 12.69 -0.81 -23.02
N ASP A 595 11.42 -0.65 -23.35
CA ASP A 595 10.34 -1.51 -22.85
C ASP A 595 10.53 -2.96 -23.31
N LEU A 596 10.94 -3.17 -24.59
CA LEU A 596 11.27 -4.50 -25.12
C LEU A 596 12.53 -5.09 -24.49
N ASP A 597 13.58 -4.30 -24.23
CA ASP A 597 14.78 -4.74 -23.52
C ASP A 597 14.43 -5.31 -22.14
N VAL A 598 13.55 -4.60 -21.40
CA VAL A 598 13.06 -5.06 -20.11
C VAL A 598 12.23 -6.35 -20.25
N GLN A 599 11.34 -6.41 -21.26
CA GLN A 599 10.49 -7.59 -21.47
C GLN A 599 11.31 -8.82 -21.88
N VAL A 600 12.28 -8.66 -22.78
CA VAL A 600 13.19 -9.73 -23.19
C VAL A 600 14.03 -10.23 -22.01
N SER A 601 14.55 -9.30 -21.21
CA SER A 601 15.32 -9.65 -20.01
C SER A 601 14.47 -10.41 -18.99
N LYS A 602 13.20 -10.00 -18.81
CA LYS A 602 12.22 -10.69 -17.97
C LYS A 602 11.93 -12.11 -18.47
N LEU A 603 11.70 -12.27 -19.78
CA LEU A 603 11.44 -13.58 -20.38
C LEU A 603 12.66 -14.51 -20.29
N LYS A 604 13.86 -13.98 -20.46
CA LYS A 604 15.13 -14.72 -20.24
C LYS A 604 15.25 -15.19 -18.78
N LEU A 605 14.91 -14.32 -17.80
CA LEU A 605 14.91 -14.70 -16.39
C LEU A 605 13.84 -15.77 -16.08
N LEU A 606 12.64 -15.65 -16.63
CA LEU A 606 11.60 -16.67 -16.50
C LEU A 606 12.04 -18.00 -17.10
N LYS A 607 12.71 -17.98 -18.26
CA LYS A 607 13.29 -19.17 -18.87
C LYS A 607 14.36 -19.81 -17.98
N ALA A 608 15.25 -18.98 -17.40
CA ALA A 608 16.27 -19.46 -16.46
C ALA A 608 15.64 -20.09 -15.20
N ASN A 609 14.59 -19.46 -14.64
CA ASN A 609 13.84 -20.00 -13.51
C ASN A 609 13.14 -21.32 -13.86
N HIS A 610 12.48 -21.38 -15.01
CA HIS A 610 11.88 -22.61 -15.52
C HIS A 610 12.90 -23.72 -15.67
N THR A 611 14.06 -23.43 -16.26
CA THR A 611 15.17 -24.39 -16.39
C THR A 611 15.66 -24.86 -15.02
N SER A 612 15.77 -23.94 -14.04
CA SER A 612 16.14 -24.30 -12.66
C SER A 612 15.10 -25.17 -11.96
N GLN A 613 13.81 -24.94 -12.23
CA GLN A 613 12.72 -25.80 -11.72
C GLN A 613 12.79 -27.19 -12.37
N ILE A 614 13.04 -27.28 -13.65
CA ILE A 614 13.24 -28.55 -14.36
C ILE A 614 14.38 -29.34 -13.73
N TYR A 615 15.57 -28.72 -13.51
CA TYR A 615 16.68 -29.39 -12.86
C TYR A 615 16.37 -29.86 -11.44
N ARG A 616 15.58 -29.08 -10.68
CA ARG A 616 15.12 -29.50 -9.35
C ARG A 616 14.19 -30.71 -9.44
N LEU A 617 13.21 -30.66 -10.34
CA LEU A 617 12.30 -31.78 -10.58
C LEU A 617 13.05 -33.05 -11.04
N GLU A 618 14.03 -32.93 -11.93
CA GLU A 618 14.89 -34.05 -12.34
C GLU A 618 15.65 -34.66 -11.15
N SER A 619 16.19 -33.81 -10.25
CA SER A 619 16.81 -34.26 -9.01
C SER A 619 15.84 -34.97 -8.07
N ASP A 620 14.59 -34.44 -7.95
CA ASP A 620 13.55 -35.06 -7.13
C ASP A 620 13.08 -36.39 -7.71
N ILE A 621 12.93 -36.48 -9.03
CA ILE A 621 12.64 -37.75 -9.75
C ILE A 621 13.75 -38.78 -9.55
N ALA A 622 15.00 -38.35 -9.62
CA ALA A 622 16.13 -39.25 -9.51
C ALA A 622 16.41 -39.71 -8.07
N LYS A 623 16.17 -38.85 -7.07
CA LYS A 623 16.62 -39.10 -5.69
C LYS A 623 15.48 -39.14 -4.68
N ASN A 624 14.64 -38.09 -4.63
CA ASN A 624 13.71 -37.93 -3.52
C ASN A 624 12.46 -38.82 -3.62
N PHE A 625 11.84 -38.92 -4.79
CA PHE A 625 10.66 -39.76 -4.98
C PHE A 625 10.96 -41.24 -4.79
N PRO A 626 12.03 -41.83 -5.34
CA PRO A 626 12.38 -43.23 -5.11
C PRO A 626 12.59 -43.58 -3.64
N VAL A 627 13.27 -42.70 -2.89
CA VAL A 627 13.49 -42.89 -1.44
C VAL A 627 12.17 -42.84 -0.67
N GLN A 628 11.29 -41.85 -0.96
CA GLN A 628 9.99 -41.75 -0.31
C GLN A 628 9.09 -42.98 -0.61
N ILE A 629 9.07 -43.41 -1.86
CA ILE A 629 8.29 -44.60 -2.29
C ILE A 629 8.79 -45.84 -1.59
N SER A 630 10.12 -46.03 -1.51
CA SER A 630 10.71 -47.17 -0.80
C SER A 630 10.39 -47.19 0.68
N ALA A 631 10.52 -46.04 1.36
CA ALA A 631 10.22 -45.88 2.76
C ALA A 631 8.71 -46.09 3.06
N LEU A 632 7.84 -45.61 2.18
CA LEU A 632 6.38 -45.86 2.32
C LEU A 632 6.02 -47.31 2.11
N LYS A 633 6.62 -47.99 1.12
CA LYS A 633 6.41 -49.43 0.87
C LYS A 633 6.88 -50.27 2.06
N GLU A 634 8.04 -50.02 2.62
CA GLU A 634 8.54 -50.69 3.81
C GLU A 634 7.66 -50.46 5.02
N ARG A 635 7.16 -49.22 5.21
CA ARG A 635 6.23 -48.89 6.28
C ARG A 635 4.86 -49.59 6.11
N ILE A 636 4.33 -49.62 4.90
CA ILE A 636 3.08 -50.31 4.59
C ILE A 636 3.24 -51.81 4.87
N ALA A 637 4.32 -52.45 4.40
CA ALA A 637 4.60 -53.86 4.67
C ALA A 637 4.72 -54.13 6.17
N GLY A 638 5.38 -53.29 6.94
CA GLY A 638 5.47 -53.40 8.38
C GLY A 638 4.11 -53.24 9.07
N MET A 639 3.31 -52.24 8.66
CA MET A 639 1.96 -52.02 9.20
C MET A 639 0.98 -53.16 8.86
N GLN A 640 1.09 -53.79 7.70
CA GLN A 640 0.29 -54.95 7.34
C GLN A 640 0.53 -56.14 8.30
N VAL A 641 1.80 -56.39 8.67
CA VAL A 641 2.15 -57.42 9.67
C VAL A 641 1.57 -57.03 11.03
N ASP A 642 1.75 -55.79 11.46
CA ASP A 642 1.26 -55.30 12.76
C ASP A 642 -0.29 -55.34 12.81
N SER A 643 -0.99 -55.01 11.71
CA SER A 643 -2.45 -55.12 11.58
C SER A 643 -2.93 -56.57 11.72
N GLN A 644 -2.21 -57.56 11.14
CA GLN A 644 -2.56 -58.97 11.29
C GLN A 644 -2.41 -59.40 12.76
N VAL A 645 -1.39 -58.95 13.47
CA VAL A 645 -1.22 -59.24 14.90
C VAL A 645 -2.38 -58.64 15.69
N VAL A 646 -2.80 -57.41 15.42
CA VAL A 646 -3.92 -56.76 16.09
C VAL A 646 -5.23 -57.49 15.81
N LYS A 647 -5.48 -57.94 14.58
CA LYS A 647 -6.69 -58.70 14.18
C LYS A 647 -6.76 -60.12 14.77
N SER A 648 -5.62 -60.73 15.14
CA SER A 648 -5.58 -62.03 15.78
C SER A 648 -5.94 -61.98 17.27
N VAL A 649 -6.11 -60.78 17.83
CA VAL A 649 -6.41 -60.55 19.23
C VAL A 649 -7.68 -59.70 19.32
N ASP A 650 -8.69 -60.17 20.13
CA ASP A 650 -9.84 -59.34 20.42
C ASP A 650 -9.51 -58.26 21.45
N LEU A 651 -9.21 -57.05 20.94
CA LEU A 651 -8.88 -55.91 21.80
C LEU A 651 -10.08 -55.41 22.63
N GLN A 652 -11.32 -55.85 22.34
CA GLN A 652 -12.53 -55.40 23.07
C GLN A 652 -12.90 -56.35 24.21
N ASP A 653 -12.38 -57.55 24.22
CA ASP A 653 -12.65 -58.51 25.27
C ASP A 653 -11.90 -58.09 26.57
N ASN A 654 -12.67 -57.79 27.61
CA ASN A 654 -12.11 -57.41 28.91
C ASN A 654 -11.62 -58.64 29.70
N ASP A 655 -12.12 -59.85 29.37
CA ASP A 655 -11.79 -61.06 30.10
C ASP A 655 -10.43 -61.68 29.67
N THR A 656 -9.87 -61.18 28.57
CA THR A 656 -8.58 -61.63 28.02
C THR A 656 -7.48 -60.56 28.14
N PHE A 657 -7.71 -59.53 28.96
CA PHE A 657 -6.68 -58.48 29.14
C PHE A 657 -5.44 -59.07 29.85
N ALA A 658 -4.29 -58.96 29.19
CA ALA A 658 -3.00 -59.36 29.75
C ALA A 658 -1.89 -58.43 29.27
N MET A 659 -1.23 -57.73 30.16
CA MET A 659 -0.13 -56.84 29.86
C MET A 659 1.04 -57.11 30.79
N THR A 660 2.23 -57.21 30.25
CA THR A 660 3.47 -57.31 31.04
C THR A 660 4.08 -55.93 31.20
N VAL A 661 4.28 -55.48 32.44
CA VAL A 661 5.02 -54.28 32.80
C VAL A 661 6.24 -54.66 33.63
N GLY A 662 7.43 -54.29 33.18
CA GLY A 662 8.64 -54.83 33.72
C GLY A 662 8.71 -56.35 33.52
N ASN A 663 8.64 -57.14 34.61
CA ASN A 663 8.65 -58.62 34.57
C ASN A 663 7.38 -59.20 35.20
N VAL A 664 6.33 -58.37 35.46
CA VAL A 664 5.10 -58.78 36.13
C VAL A 664 3.97 -58.75 35.10
N LEU A 665 3.17 -59.80 35.07
CA LEU A 665 1.95 -59.88 34.26
C LEU A 665 0.77 -59.31 35.07
N TYR A 666 0.02 -58.40 34.42
CA TYR A 666 -1.21 -57.78 34.96
C TYR A 666 -2.39 -58.17 34.11
N GLU A 667 -3.46 -58.61 34.79
CA GLU A 667 -4.74 -58.98 34.17
C GLU A 667 -5.81 -57.88 34.35
N ASP A 668 -5.56 -56.91 35.21
CA ASP A 668 -6.44 -55.74 35.40
C ASP A 668 -5.86 -54.48 34.70
N LYS A 669 -6.72 -53.76 33.98
CA LYS A 669 -6.37 -52.58 33.18
C LYS A 669 -5.87 -51.43 34.06
N LYS A 670 -6.43 -51.28 35.27
CA LYS A 670 -6.05 -50.15 36.17
C LYS A 670 -4.72 -50.44 36.83
N GLU A 671 -4.50 -51.66 37.30
CA GLU A 671 -3.24 -52.07 37.90
C GLU A 671 -2.09 -52.03 36.90
N ALA A 672 -2.33 -52.48 35.64
CA ALA A 672 -1.37 -52.35 34.53
C ALA A 672 -1.02 -50.90 34.21
N GLY A 673 -2.03 -50.03 34.20
CA GLY A 673 -1.86 -48.59 33.97
C GLY A 673 -1.05 -47.89 35.09
N GLU A 674 -1.32 -48.26 36.37
CA GLU A 674 -0.55 -47.76 37.52
C GLU A 674 0.89 -48.24 37.47
N ALA A 675 1.13 -49.51 37.16
CA ALA A 675 2.46 -50.07 36.99
C ALA A 675 3.21 -49.39 35.82
N LEU A 676 2.53 -49.11 34.71
CA LEU A 676 3.10 -48.43 33.56
C LEU A 676 3.52 -47.01 33.90
N ILE A 677 2.72 -46.26 34.64
CA ILE A 677 3.07 -44.89 35.08
C ILE A 677 4.26 -44.96 36.04
N ALA A 678 4.29 -45.93 36.98
CA ALA A 678 5.41 -46.10 37.89
C ALA A 678 6.71 -46.48 37.16
N ALA A 679 6.63 -47.38 36.17
CA ALA A 679 7.78 -47.72 35.34
C ALA A 679 8.31 -46.51 34.55
N CYS A 680 7.44 -45.69 33.99
CA CYS A 680 7.78 -44.43 33.32
C CYS A 680 8.41 -43.43 34.28
N ALA A 681 7.88 -43.29 35.52
CA ALA A 681 8.44 -42.38 36.51
C ALA A 681 9.88 -42.77 36.93
N GLY A 682 10.18 -44.06 36.95
CA GLY A 682 11.51 -44.60 37.20
C GLY A 682 12.53 -44.22 36.12
N LEU A 683 12.08 -43.94 34.89
CA LEU A 683 12.97 -43.56 33.76
C LEU A 683 13.33 -42.05 33.76
N LYS A 684 12.75 -41.23 34.63
CA LYS A 684 13.03 -39.78 34.67
C LYS A 684 14.49 -39.45 34.95
N THR A 685 15.21 -40.40 35.54
CA THR A 685 16.64 -40.25 35.88
C THR A 685 17.61 -40.85 34.84
N VAL A 686 17.07 -41.47 33.79
CA VAL A 686 17.87 -42.11 32.73
C VAL A 686 17.62 -41.37 31.43
N SER A 687 18.68 -40.76 30.85
CA SER A 687 18.60 -39.97 29.62
C SER A 687 18.34 -40.78 28.34
N THR A 688 18.26 -42.10 28.41
CA THR A 688 17.95 -43.01 27.32
C THR A 688 16.66 -43.79 27.63
N GLY A 689 15.67 -43.67 26.74
CA GLY A 689 14.42 -44.41 26.88
C GLY A 689 14.65 -45.92 27.06
N GLY A 690 13.77 -46.60 27.85
CA GLY A 690 13.89 -48.03 28.18
C GLY A 690 12.64 -48.84 27.84
N LYS A 691 12.78 -50.15 27.67
CA LYS A 691 11.67 -51.08 27.58
C LYS A 691 10.97 -51.08 28.92
N VAL A 692 9.62 -50.84 28.88
CA VAL A 692 8.75 -50.80 30.08
C VAL A 692 7.82 -51.95 30.15
N GLY A 693 7.57 -52.69 29.06
CA GLY A 693 6.67 -53.82 29.05
C GLY A 693 6.40 -54.41 27.67
N GLU A 694 5.38 -55.30 27.63
CA GLU A 694 4.88 -55.89 26.40
C GLU A 694 3.33 -56.00 26.49
N TYR A 695 2.68 -55.78 25.34
CA TYR A 695 1.23 -55.85 25.22
C TYR A 695 0.87 -56.41 23.86
N HIS A 696 0.18 -57.57 23.85
CA HIS A 696 -0.26 -58.30 22.65
C HIS A 696 0.83 -58.47 21.56
N GLY A 697 2.04 -58.86 21.98
CA GLY A 697 3.18 -59.05 21.08
C GLY A 697 3.90 -57.79 20.65
N PHE A 698 3.43 -56.62 21.10
CA PHE A 698 4.12 -55.34 20.91
C PHE A 698 5.00 -55.01 22.11
N THR A 699 6.24 -54.61 21.86
CA THR A 699 7.15 -54.08 22.87
C THR A 699 6.86 -52.64 23.21
N LEU A 700 6.72 -52.34 24.50
CA LEU A 700 6.48 -50.98 25.00
C LEU A 700 7.78 -50.38 25.52
N SER A 701 8.17 -49.25 24.98
CA SER A 701 9.35 -48.48 25.40
C SER A 701 8.95 -47.07 25.73
N ALA A 702 9.42 -46.54 26.86
CA ALA A 702 9.10 -45.18 27.27
C ALA A 702 10.35 -44.29 27.24
N SER A 703 10.17 -43.04 26.90
CA SER A 703 11.19 -41.97 26.98
C SER A 703 10.58 -40.70 27.54
N TYR A 704 11.37 -39.92 28.27
CA TYR A 704 10.93 -38.62 28.78
C TYR A 704 11.24 -37.52 27.80
N ASN A 705 10.24 -36.81 27.30
CA ASN A 705 10.42 -35.69 26.41
C ASN A 705 10.52 -34.37 27.24
N MET A 706 11.71 -33.80 27.29
CA MET A 706 11.98 -32.57 28.07
C MET A 706 11.24 -31.35 27.51
N PHE A 707 10.88 -31.32 26.22
CA PHE A 707 10.21 -30.20 25.60
C PHE A 707 8.70 -30.16 25.91
N SER A 708 8.05 -31.33 25.91
CA SER A 708 6.63 -31.45 26.28
C SER A 708 6.40 -31.71 27.77
N ASN A 709 7.46 -31.92 28.54
CA ASN A 709 7.42 -32.30 29.98
C ASN A 709 6.50 -33.53 30.24
N ALA A 710 6.49 -34.46 29.29
CA ALA A 710 5.62 -35.63 29.30
C ALA A 710 6.42 -36.90 28.95
N PHE A 711 5.89 -38.07 29.37
CA PHE A 711 6.42 -39.36 28.92
C PHE A 711 5.84 -39.74 27.57
N GLU A 712 6.71 -40.03 26.60
CA GLU A 712 6.34 -40.60 25.30
C GLU A 712 6.51 -42.14 25.34
N LEU A 713 5.43 -42.85 25.14
CA LEU A 713 5.43 -44.30 25.01
C LEU A 713 5.51 -44.66 23.53
N THR A 714 6.46 -45.51 23.17
CA THR A 714 6.60 -46.09 21.85
C THR A 714 6.16 -47.56 21.89
N ILE A 715 5.09 -47.87 21.15
CA ILE A 715 4.61 -49.22 20.91
C ILE A 715 5.35 -49.74 19.67
N LYS A 716 6.17 -50.75 19.82
CA LYS A 716 7.05 -51.26 18.76
C LYS A 716 6.59 -52.68 18.33
N GLY A 717 6.09 -52.76 17.12
CA GLY A 717 5.92 -53.99 16.36
C GLY A 717 6.95 -54.09 15.26
N LYS A 718 6.54 -54.33 14.01
CA LYS A 718 7.36 -54.10 12.82
C LYS A 718 7.50 -52.60 12.54
N CYS A 719 6.44 -51.83 12.84
CA CYS A 719 6.48 -50.38 12.89
C CYS A 719 6.51 -49.86 14.33
N SER A 720 6.77 -48.56 14.49
CA SER A 720 6.76 -47.86 15.78
C SER A 720 5.61 -46.86 15.83
N TYR A 721 4.82 -46.91 16.90
CA TYR A 721 3.66 -46.05 17.14
C TYR A 721 3.89 -45.30 18.44
N LYS A 722 3.83 -43.96 18.41
CA LYS A 722 4.12 -43.11 19.55
C LYS A 722 2.82 -42.55 20.15
N LEU A 723 2.76 -42.43 21.46
CA LEU A 723 1.68 -41.81 22.20
C LEU A 723 2.21 -41.17 23.50
N GLU A 724 1.53 -40.17 24.01
CA GLU A 724 1.88 -39.53 25.29
C GLU A 724 1.15 -40.22 26.46
N ILE A 725 1.89 -40.45 27.54
CA ILE A 725 1.36 -41.01 28.79
C ILE A 725 0.85 -39.88 29.69
N GLY A 726 -0.42 -39.93 30.08
CA GLY A 726 -1.03 -39.03 31.05
C GLY A 726 -0.98 -39.54 32.48
N LYS A 727 -1.61 -38.82 33.39
CA LYS A 727 -1.70 -39.18 34.81
C LYS A 727 -2.78 -40.24 35.15
N ASP A 728 -3.75 -40.44 34.25
CA ASP A 728 -4.84 -41.38 34.44
C ASP A 728 -4.44 -42.76 33.95
N PRO A 729 -4.39 -43.80 34.87
CA PRO A 729 -4.02 -45.15 34.50
C PRO A 729 -4.90 -45.79 33.45
N VAL A 730 -6.22 -45.72 33.61
CA VAL A 730 -7.22 -46.30 32.70
C VAL A 730 -7.21 -45.56 31.36
N GLY A 731 -7.08 -44.22 31.38
CA GLY A 731 -6.94 -43.41 30.18
C GLY A 731 -5.70 -43.72 29.37
N ASN A 732 -4.58 -44.09 29.99
CA ASN A 732 -3.37 -44.53 29.28
C ASN A 732 -3.59 -45.87 28.57
N MET A 733 -4.27 -46.83 29.19
CA MET A 733 -4.63 -48.09 28.57
C MET A 733 -5.56 -47.89 27.38
N GLN A 734 -6.55 -46.99 27.51
CA GLN A 734 -7.41 -46.64 26.40
C GLN A 734 -6.65 -45.97 25.23
N ARG A 735 -5.66 -45.17 25.51
CA ARG A 735 -4.77 -44.56 24.49
C ARG A 735 -3.97 -45.64 23.75
N ILE A 736 -3.40 -46.62 24.48
CA ILE A 736 -2.68 -47.74 23.88
C ILE A 736 -3.63 -48.53 22.97
N HIS A 737 -4.81 -48.87 23.48
CA HIS A 737 -5.85 -49.57 22.71
C HIS A 737 -6.25 -48.81 21.45
N ASN A 738 -6.58 -47.49 21.58
CA ASN A 738 -6.93 -46.65 20.44
C ASN A 738 -5.80 -46.55 19.41
N THR A 739 -4.54 -46.54 19.86
CA THR A 739 -3.37 -46.49 18.97
C THR A 739 -3.26 -47.78 18.17
N LEU A 740 -3.44 -48.95 18.80
CA LEU A 740 -3.42 -50.26 18.12
C LEU A 740 -4.62 -50.38 17.16
N SER A 741 -5.82 -50.04 17.61
CA SER A 741 -7.05 -50.08 16.77
C SER A 741 -6.97 -49.13 15.58
N SER A 742 -6.14 -48.09 15.64
CA SER A 742 -5.94 -47.13 14.55
C SER A 742 -4.98 -47.62 13.46
N ILE A 743 -4.33 -48.78 13.63
CA ILE A 743 -3.31 -49.26 12.68
C ILE A 743 -3.88 -49.46 11.28
N ASP A 744 -5.07 -50.03 11.14
CA ASP A 744 -5.72 -50.25 9.84
C ASP A 744 -6.02 -48.92 9.13
N ARG A 745 -6.50 -47.93 9.87
CA ARG A 745 -6.70 -46.60 9.31
C ARG A 745 -5.38 -45.98 8.85
N LYS A 746 -4.33 -46.05 9.67
CA LYS A 746 -2.98 -45.54 9.30
C LYS A 746 -2.36 -46.31 8.14
N LEU A 747 -2.67 -47.58 7.98
CA LEU A 747 -2.28 -48.40 6.83
C LEU A 747 -2.93 -47.82 5.56
N THR A 748 -4.24 -47.64 5.55
CA THR A 748 -5.00 -47.06 4.44
C THR A 748 -4.49 -45.63 4.11
N GLU A 749 -4.23 -44.80 5.12
CA GLU A 749 -3.66 -43.47 4.94
C GLU A 749 -2.24 -43.53 4.30
N SER A 750 -1.43 -44.52 4.66
CA SER A 750 -0.08 -44.71 4.08
C SER A 750 -0.15 -45.24 2.65
N GLU A 751 -1.12 -46.10 2.32
CA GLU A 751 -1.38 -46.58 0.97
C GLU A 751 -1.86 -45.44 0.05
N GLN A 752 -2.77 -44.59 0.52
CA GLN A 752 -3.21 -43.40 -0.20
C GLN A 752 -2.04 -42.41 -0.42
N LYS A 753 -1.19 -42.25 0.59
CA LYS A 753 0.00 -41.40 0.48
C LYS A 753 0.98 -41.97 -0.54
N LEU A 754 1.16 -43.27 -0.61
CA LEU A 754 2.02 -43.91 -1.63
C LEU A 754 1.46 -43.64 -3.03
N GLU A 755 0.16 -43.80 -3.22
CA GLU A 755 -0.50 -43.51 -4.49
C GLU A 755 -0.33 -42.03 -4.88
N THR A 756 -0.53 -41.11 -3.93
CA THR A 756 -0.31 -39.67 -4.14
C THR A 756 1.12 -39.35 -4.58
N VAL A 757 2.14 -39.95 -3.92
CA VAL A 757 3.55 -39.73 -4.28
C VAL A 757 3.87 -40.34 -5.65
N GLN A 758 3.27 -41.45 -6.00
CA GLN A 758 3.41 -42.05 -7.35
C GLN A 758 2.78 -41.18 -8.44
N GLN A 759 1.60 -40.60 -8.19
CA GLN A 759 0.94 -39.65 -9.07
C GLN A 759 1.79 -38.36 -9.22
N GLN A 760 2.34 -37.86 -8.11
CA GLN A 760 3.27 -36.73 -8.16
C GLN A 760 4.51 -37.00 -8.98
N LEU A 761 5.10 -38.21 -8.86
CA LEU A 761 6.23 -38.64 -9.70
C LEU A 761 5.85 -38.68 -11.19
N ALA A 762 4.69 -39.25 -11.52
CA ALA A 762 4.22 -39.30 -12.91
C ALA A 762 3.99 -37.87 -13.47
N THR A 763 3.34 -37.01 -12.70
CA THR A 763 3.14 -35.62 -13.10
C THR A 763 4.46 -34.89 -13.27
N ALA A 764 5.42 -35.06 -12.35
CA ALA A 764 6.74 -34.46 -12.44
C ALA A 764 7.51 -34.93 -13.69
N GLN A 765 7.40 -36.22 -14.07
CA GLN A 765 8.00 -36.79 -15.29
C GLN A 765 7.37 -36.22 -16.58
N GLU A 766 6.10 -35.84 -16.56
CA GLU A 766 5.45 -35.15 -17.67
C GLU A 766 5.85 -33.68 -17.73
N GLU A 767 5.93 -33.01 -16.58
CA GLU A 767 6.25 -31.59 -16.49
C GLU A 767 7.67 -31.29 -16.98
N VAL A 768 8.63 -32.16 -16.66
CA VAL A 768 10.02 -32.05 -17.15
C VAL A 768 10.13 -32.06 -18.67
N LYS A 769 9.19 -32.68 -19.35
CA LYS A 769 9.19 -32.75 -20.83
C LYS A 769 8.63 -31.52 -21.50
N LYS A 770 7.97 -30.63 -20.76
CA LYS A 770 7.33 -29.45 -21.33
C LYS A 770 8.36 -28.38 -21.66
N PRO A 771 8.35 -27.84 -22.87
CA PRO A 771 9.21 -26.68 -23.22
C PRO A 771 8.74 -25.44 -22.46
N PHE A 772 9.60 -24.44 -22.39
CA PHE A 772 9.26 -23.16 -21.79
C PHE A 772 8.01 -22.55 -22.47
N PRO A 773 6.91 -22.26 -21.75
CA PRO A 773 5.63 -21.88 -22.36
C PRO A 773 5.66 -20.58 -23.15
N LYS A 774 6.64 -19.70 -22.87
CA LYS A 774 6.78 -18.36 -23.50
C LYS A 774 7.98 -18.27 -24.44
N GLU A 775 8.45 -19.39 -24.97
CA GLU A 775 9.58 -19.41 -25.91
C GLU A 775 9.29 -18.63 -27.20
N ALA A 776 8.07 -18.77 -27.74
CA ALA A 776 7.66 -18.04 -28.94
C ALA A 776 7.61 -16.52 -28.70
N GLU A 777 7.03 -16.10 -27.55
CA GLU A 777 6.96 -14.69 -27.14
C GLU A 777 8.36 -14.10 -26.96
N LEU A 778 9.28 -14.87 -26.37
CA LEU A 778 10.67 -14.44 -26.19
C LEU A 778 11.35 -14.21 -27.54
N ASN A 779 11.19 -15.12 -28.50
CA ASN A 779 11.82 -15.03 -29.80
C ASN A 779 11.25 -13.85 -30.62
N GLU A 780 9.93 -13.65 -30.64
CA GLU A 780 9.25 -12.53 -31.29
C GLU A 780 9.77 -11.17 -30.77
N LYS A 781 9.89 -11.05 -29.44
CA LYS A 781 10.37 -9.80 -28.83
C LYS A 781 11.85 -9.56 -29.06
N ILE A 782 12.68 -10.61 -29.16
CA ILE A 782 14.09 -10.50 -29.52
C ILE A 782 14.22 -10.01 -30.97
N GLU A 783 13.41 -10.55 -31.88
CA GLU A 783 13.41 -10.15 -33.29
C GLU A 783 12.99 -8.67 -33.43
N ARG A 784 11.89 -8.25 -32.75
CA ARG A 784 11.45 -6.86 -32.73
C ARG A 784 12.48 -5.91 -32.14
N LEU A 785 13.16 -6.33 -31.06
CA LEU A 785 14.25 -5.57 -30.46
C LEU A 785 15.43 -5.39 -31.41
N SER A 786 15.74 -6.42 -32.20
CA SER A 786 16.77 -6.36 -33.24
C SER A 786 16.42 -5.37 -34.35
N GLU A 787 15.14 -5.35 -34.76
CA GLU A 787 14.63 -4.39 -35.76
C GLU A 787 14.75 -2.95 -35.26
N LEU A 788 14.33 -2.69 -34.00
CA LEU A 788 14.41 -1.35 -33.41
C LEU A 788 15.85 -0.89 -33.21
N ASN A 789 16.77 -1.82 -32.86
CA ASN A 789 18.19 -1.51 -32.81
C ASN A 789 18.74 -1.10 -34.18
N ALA A 790 18.31 -1.77 -35.25
CA ALA A 790 18.71 -1.42 -36.61
C ALA A 790 18.16 -0.05 -37.05
N LEU A 791 16.89 0.25 -36.70
CA LEU A 791 16.24 1.53 -37.01
C LEU A 791 16.90 2.69 -36.25
N LEU A 792 17.17 2.54 -34.97
CA LEU A 792 17.81 3.57 -34.14
C LEU A 792 19.28 3.80 -34.52
N ASN A 793 20.01 2.75 -34.92
CA ASN A 793 21.38 2.89 -35.45
C ASN A 793 21.41 3.56 -36.82
N MET A 794 20.32 3.49 -37.60
CA MET A 794 20.19 4.25 -38.86
C MET A 794 19.92 5.73 -38.60
N ASP A 795 19.12 6.07 -37.59
CA ASP A 795 18.87 7.47 -37.21
C ASP A 795 20.10 8.13 -36.57
N GLU A 796 20.91 7.42 -35.80
CA GLU A 796 22.21 7.92 -35.31
C GLU A 796 23.21 8.12 -36.43
N LYS A 797 23.23 7.29 -37.46
CA LYS A 797 24.08 7.49 -38.65
C LYS A 797 23.60 8.61 -39.57
N GLY A 798 22.35 9.04 -39.45
CA GLY A 798 21.80 10.20 -40.17
C GLY A 798 22.31 11.54 -39.62
N ASN A 799 22.76 11.60 -38.39
CA ASN A 799 23.34 12.79 -37.73
C ASN A 799 24.88 12.80 -37.69
N GLU A 800 25.53 11.67 -38.01
CA GLU A 800 26.99 11.54 -38.15
C GLU A 800 27.38 11.29 -39.59
N THR A 801 27.03 12.20 -40.50
CA THR A 801 27.73 12.26 -41.77
C THR A 801 28.91 13.21 -41.60
N ILE A 802 30.09 12.65 -41.72
CA ILE A 802 31.45 13.14 -41.92
C ILE A 802 32.39 12.67 -40.78
N MET A 803 32.92 11.50 -40.94
CA MET A 803 34.35 11.15 -40.99
C MET A 803 34.44 9.62 -41.23
N ALA A 804 34.74 9.26 -42.44
CA ALA A 804 35.34 7.96 -42.76
C ALA A 804 36.80 7.99 -42.33
N ASP A 805 37.42 6.95 -41.93
CA ASP A 805 38.09 5.91 -42.70
C ASP A 805 38.82 4.90 -41.80
N GLU A 806 38.71 3.64 -42.23
CA GLU A 806 39.68 2.53 -42.19
C GLU A 806 40.41 2.24 -40.86
N ASP A 807 40.30 1.05 -40.29
CA ASP A 807 41.07 -0.09 -40.78
C ASP A 807 40.67 -1.42 -40.04
N ILE A 808 40.85 -2.44 -40.82
CA ILE A 808 40.66 -3.86 -40.67
C ILE A 808 41.60 -4.47 -39.64
N GLY A 809 41.13 -5.40 -38.83
CA GLY A 809 41.85 -6.63 -38.66
C GLY A 809 42.29 -7.13 -37.28
N ARG A 810 41.75 -8.31 -36.97
CA ARG A 810 42.35 -9.49 -36.31
C ARG A 810 42.52 -9.53 -34.79
N GLU A 811 41.82 -10.50 -34.26
CA GLU A 811 42.20 -11.61 -33.36
C GLU A 811 43.43 -11.48 -32.47
N GLY A 812 43.25 -11.83 -31.20
CA GLY A 812 44.24 -12.65 -30.54
C GLY A 812 44.70 -12.17 -29.14
N SER A 813 44.17 -12.82 -28.12
CA SER A 813 44.84 -13.31 -26.92
C SER A 813 45.84 -12.47 -26.14
N ASN A 814 45.52 -12.38 -24.85
CA ASN A 814 46.35 -12.58 -23.66
C ASN A 814 47.62 -11.78 -23.41
N THR A 815 47.66 -11.35 -22.19
CA THR A 815 48.75 -11.19 -21.23
C THR A 815 49.43 -9.83 -21.03
N ASP A 816 49.24 -9.43 -19.78
CA ASP A 816 50.18 -8.84 -18.84
C ASP A 816 51.25 -7.80 -19.26
N SER A 817 51.27 -6.84 -18.38
CA SER A 817 52.34 -6.06 -17.82
C SER A 817 52.59 -4.62 -18.27
N ARG A 818 52.46 -3.80 -17.29
CA ARG A 818 53.26 -2.65 -16.81
C ARG A 818 54.12 -1.83 -17.82
N ASP A 819 53.99 -0.56 -17.54
CA ASP A 819 54.96 0.53 -17.45
C ASP A 819 54.98 1.62 -18.53
N ALA A 820 54.74 2.82 -18.03
CA ALA A 820 55.52 4.08 -18.21
C ALA A 820 55.50 4.85 -19.53
N VAL A 821 54.98 6.10 -19.39
CA VAL A 821 55.50 7.41 -19.83
C VAL A 821 55.79 7.61 -21.32
N GLU A 822 55.15 8.57 -21.93
CA GLU A 822 55.70 9.83 -22.42
C GLU A 822 54.71 10.73 -23.17
N GLU A 823 54.77 11.98 -22.80
CA GLU A 823 54.11 13.12 -23.48
C GLU A 823 54.64 13.30 -24.88
N LYS A 824 53.76 13.74 -25.81
CA LYS A 824 54.15 14.70 -26.85
C LYS A 824 52.95 15.52 -27.34
N GLU A 825 53.22 16.85 -27.39
CA GLU A 825 52.35 17.95 -27.78
C GLU A 825 52.11 18.06 -29.29
N LEU A 826 50.89 18.66 -29.58
CA LEU A 826 50.52 19.69 -30.58
C LEU A 826 50.43 19.37 -32.10
N PRO A 827 49.58 20.03 -32.92
CA PRO A 827 49.06 21.40 -32.75
C PRO A 827 47.54 21.62 -33.03
N GLU A 828 47.12 22.78 -32.56
CA GLU A 828 45.87 23.49 -32.82
C GLU A 828 45.52 23.67 -34.28
N THR A 829 44.20 23.66 -34.58
CA THR A 829 43.45 24.80 -35.17
C THR A 829 42.01 24.40 -35.45
N ALA A 830 41.10 25.16 -34.97
CA ALA A 830 39.93 25.77 -35.58
C ALA A 830 38.79 25.97 -34.60
N ASP A 831 38.55 27.20 -34.29
CA ASP A 831 37.40 27.76 -33.55
C ASP A 831 36.05 27.14 -34.03
N ARG A 832 35.37 26.48 -33.12
CA ARG A 832 33.90 26.43 -33.08
C ARG A 832 33.47 27.06 -31.75
N ILE A 833 32.79 28.18 -31.84
CA ILE A 833 32.13 28.86 -30.74
C ILE A 833 31.09 27.89 -30.15
N HIS A 834 31.50 27.14 -29.12
CA HIS A 834 30.56 26.46 -28.25
C HIS A 834 29.87 27.51 -27.38
N LYS A 835 28.57 27.71 -27.60
CA LYS A 835 27.76 28.41 -26.58
C LYS A 835 27.77 27.51 -25.32
N PRO A 836 28.21 28.02 -24.16
CA PRO A 836 28.25 27.21 -22.93
C PRO A 836 26.85 26.77 -22.57
N SER A 837 26.73 25.52 -22.13
CA SER A 837 25.47 24.94 -21.67
C SER A 837 24.90 25.71 -20.46
N ILE A 838 23.57 25.65 -20.25
CA ILE A 838 22.94 26.32 -19.09
C ILE A 838 23.57 25.85 -17.77
N LEU A 839 24.04 24.62 -17.70
CA LEU A 839 24.73 24.07 -16.54
C LEU A 839 26.11 24.74 -16.32
N GLU A 840 26.83 25.07 -17.37
CA GLU A 840 28.08 25.83 -17.31
C GLU A 840 27.85 27.28 -16.97
N ARG A 841 26.79 27.91 -17.51
CA ARG A 841 26.36 29.26 -17.12
C ARG A 841 25.96 29.33 -15.66
N LEU A 842 25.19 28.35 -15.18
CA LEU A 842 24.80 28.19 -13.77
C LEU A 842 26.00 28.01 -12.83
N LYS A 843 27.01 27.23 -13.26
CA LYS A 843 28.25 27.04 -12.49
C LYS A 843 29.10 28.32 -12.49
N GLN A 844 29.14 29.05 -13.58
CA GLN A 844 29.85 30.33 -13.69
C GLN A 844 29.18 31.44 -12.87
N GLU A 845 27.85 31.52 -12.88
CA GLU A 845 27.13 32.52 -12.05
C GLU A 845 27.18 32.19 -10.56
N LYS A 846 27.13 30.93 -10.14
CA LYS A 846 27.40 30.53 -8.75
C LYS A 846 28.84 30.84 -8.32
N ALA A 847 29.80 30.68 -9.19
CA ALA A 847 31.20 31.04 -8.91
C ALA A 847 31.40 32.55 -8.79
N GLN A 848 30.68 33.35 -9.57
CA GLN A 848 30.72 34.84 -9.48
C GLN A 848 30.01 35.37 -8.24
N GLN A 849 28.94 34.74 -7.77
CA GLN A 849 28.28 35.10 -6.50
C GLN A 849 29.11 34.78 -5.26
N ASN A 850 29.99 33.79 -5.31
CA ASN A 850 30.89 33.47 -4.20
C ASN A 850 32.15 34.33 -4.12
N THR A 851 32.38 35.21 -5.07
CA THR A 851 33.53 36.12 -5.11
C THR A 851 33.22 37.55 -4.72
N ALA A 852 31.97 37.89 -4.39
CA ALA A 852 31.61 39.20 -3.83
C ALA A 852 31.76 39.18 -2.30
N GLU A 853 32.82 39.70 -1.77
CA GLU A 853 33.06 39.95 -0.34
C GLU A 853 31.95 40.83 0.28
N PRO A 854 31.42 40.49 1.47
CA PRO A 854 30.50 41.37 2.16
C PRO A 854 31.28 42.48 2.90
N THR A 855 31.00 43.70 2.54
CA THR A 855 31.43 44.90 3.30
C THR A 855 30.79 44.85 4.70
N VAL A 856 31.62 44.74 5.70
CA VAL A 856 31.30 44.76 7.12
C VAL A 856 30.72 46.12 7.51
N THR A 857 29.50 46.19 7.95
CA THR A 857 29.00 47.28 8.80
C THR A 857 28.67 46.69 10.17
N GLN A 858 29.52 47.07 11.13
CA GLN A 858 29.31 46.80 12.57
C GLN A 858 28.01 47.44 13.04
N LYS A 859 27.15 46.66 13.68
CA LYS A 859 26.24 47.19 14.69
C LYS A 859 26.24 46.26 15.92
N THR A 860 26.68 46.88 16.96
CA THR A 860 26.77 46.60 18.39
C THR A 860 25.71 45.63 18.96
N ALA A 861 26.24 44.71 19.75
CA ALA A 861 25.54 43.81 20.67
C ALA A 861 24.80 44.61 21.77
N LYS A 862 23.59 44.17 22.08
CA LYS A 862 22.98 44.36 23.41
C LYS A 862 22.52 42.98 23.92
N LYS A 863 23.21 42.56 24.98
CA LYS A 863 22.77 41.51 25.92
C LYS A 863 21.43 41.91 26.57
N LYS A 864 20.54 40.99 26.73
CA LYS A 864 19.58 40.97 27.82
C LYS A 864 19.31 39.56 28.29
N HIS A 865 19.63 39.35 29.49
CA HIS A 865 19.29 38.46 30.59
C HIS A 865 18.05 37.60 30.45
N GLU A 866 18.30 36.35 30.93
CA GLU A 866 17.31 35.42 31.53
C GLU A 866 16.47 36.09 32.61
N GLN A 867 15.21 35.67 32.68
CA GLN A 867 14.52 35.36 33.95
C GLN A 867 13.25 34.57 33.66
N GLU A 868 13.16 33.50 34.47
CA GLU A 868 12.05 32.60 34.72
C GLU A 868 10.70 33.31 34.96
N LEU A 869 9.63 32.74 34.41
CA LEU A 869 8.47 32.26 35.18
C LEU A 869 7.56 31.46 34.26
#